data_b274dee4865c5ba3b8e13b8fd23623cd
#
_entry.id   b274dee4865c5ba3b8e13b8fd23623cd
#
_cell.length_a   1.000
_cell.length_b   1.000
_cell.length_c   1.000
_cell.angle_alpha   90.00
_cell.angle_beta   90.00
_cell.angle_gamma   90.00
#
_symmetry.space_group_name_H-M   'P 1'
#
loop_
_entity.id
_entity.type
_entity.pdbx_description
1 polymer ?
#
loop_
_entity_poly.entity_id
_entity_poly.type
_entity_poly.pdbx_seq_one_letter_code
_entity_poly.pdbx_strand_id
1 'polypeptide(L)'
;MAVGGQSRGGRRRRPAACGAVAAGAAIVLAAAACSNGGDSAGGVEPAGTVVGRGDTYEAVVRRTEGGVPHISGDTLADVSFGQGWASGEDRACDLADQVVKLRSERARWFGPGDADANVDSDVAWQAIGIFDRASADWEDEAPRVVTLLTAFVDGWNAHLEEVGVDGLAGWCAGQPWVRPIEPVELYAYARSVALGASSAVIADFIATAQPPGTAAAPAAGLRAGSITAAVASNGWAIGSERSAAGGGLLVANPHFPWEGERRFWEVHLTIPGELDAYGAQLSGLPGIGIGFTESFGWTHTVSAGNRFTAYRLELVPGSPTTYRYGDEQRELTPTDVTVDVLRDDGTVEPVTRTMWASHYGPMLDFPGVGWTEESALTFRDANLDNDEFADQYLGMLLADDLDEFIAVHERVQGVPLFNTIAVSSDGRAWYADTSATPNLSGEAIAAYEASVEEDGLVGLAASQGAVVLDGSDPMFEWVEAQGARDPGLVPYEAMPVVERDDYVFNANDSYWVPHATELLEGDYSPLHGPQRTARTPRTRENAVVLDDRSPDGPAGDDGEFTLDELADATLQNRGYTSRALLDDVVARCAGVTTVEVPELPGAEGAPGLPAATVDVAPACAVLGAWDGVYDLDRSGPPLWRELLLQLDPPELRAEGRLWAEPFDPDHPVETPSGLAVAPAGGPDPVLELLARAVQILGAAGVPVDATLGDTQFALRNGTRVPIHGGNNFDGTTNIVGYSGASILDPALEIERELVAPTSPLARVGEHTGYLIANGTSFLMALAFTDDGPEARVFLTYSNTEDRADPNYVEATERFSAKEWRSVAWTDAQIDDEVVDTTTVRG
;
A
#
# COMPACT_ATOMS: atom_id res chain seq x y z
N MET A 1 3.63 51.64 28.19
CA MET A 1 4.42 52.85 27.87
C MET A 1 5.01 52.53 26.49
N ALA A 2 4.37 52.92 25.41
CA ALA A 2 4.50 54.22 24.79
C ALA A 2 5.97 54.45 24.37
N VAL A 3 6.39 54.75 23.17
CA VAL A 3 5.88 55.46 21.96
C VAL A 3 6.87 55.13 20.83
N GLY A 4 6.59 54.82 19.67
CA GLY A 4 6.19 55.57 18.51
C GLY A 4 7.39 55.83 17.61
N GLY A 5 7.34 55.87 16.38
CA GLY A 5 6.63 56.24 15.28
C GLY A 5 7.53 56.20 14.03
N GLN A 6 6.96 55.82 12.91
CA GLN A 6 6.76 56.60 11.71
C GLN A 6 8.04 57.22 11.07
N SER A 7 8.28 57.26 9.80
CA SER A 7 7.41 57.27 8.61
C SER A 7 8.23 57.46 7.33
N ARG A 8 7.66 56.99 6.21
CA ARG A 8 7.69 57.60 4.86
C ARG A 8 9.02 57.59 4.07
N GLY A 9 9.08 57.29 2.83
CA GLY A 9 8.14 57.23 1.70
C GLY A 9 8.84 57.64 0.43
N GLY A 10 8.37 57.21 -0.71
CA GLY A 10 8.53 57.94 -1.95
C GLY A 10 9.30 57.17 -3.04
N ARG A 11 8.58 56.43 -3.91
CA ARG A 11 8.00 56.84 -5.22
C ARG A 11 8.98 57.18 -6.36
N ARG A 12 8.82 56.34 -7.44
CA ARG A 12 8.83 56.70 -8.88
C ARG A 12 10.22 56.66 -9.56
N ARG A 13 10.42 56.13 -10.77
CA ARG A 13 9.63 55.97 -12.00
C ARG A 13 10.40 55.07 -13.00
N ARG A 14 9.66 54.35 -13.83
CA ARG A 14 10.06 53.92 -15.19
C ARG A 14 10.22 55.13 -16.12
N PRO A 15 10.86 55.05 -17.30
CA PRO A 15 10.49 54.21 -18.45
C PRO A 15 11.72 53.68 -19.30
N ALA A 16 11.58 52.57 -20.01
CA ALA A 16 11.29 52.37 -21.42
C ALA A 16 12.38 52.76 -22.44
N ALA A 17 12.88 51.87 -23.21
CA ALA A 17 12.59 51.67 -24.62
C ALA A 17 13.71 51.01 -25.42
N CYS A 18 13.32 50.01 -26.19
CA CYS A 18 13.70 49.63 -27.57
C CYS A 18 15.14 49.52 -28.01
N GLY A 19 15.42 48.33 -28.60
CA GLY A 19 16.52 48.14 -29.57
C GLY A 19 16.48 46.74 -30.17
N ALA A 20 15.66 46.60 -31.22
CA ALA A 20 15.66 45.43 -32.08
C ALA A 20 16.88 45.47 -33.04
N VAL A 21 17.52 44.35 -33.26
CA VAL A 21 18.27 44.10 -34.52
C VAL A 21 18.05 42.67 -34.94
N ALA A 22 17.47 42.54 -36.13
CA ALA A 22 17.22 41.30 -36.85
C ALA A 22 18.41 40.94 -37.77
N ALA A 23 18.34 39.74 -38.29
CA ALA A 23 18.99 39.14 -39.49
C ALA A 23 19.92 37.96 -39.09
N GLY A 24 19.89 36.84 -39.76
CA GLY A 24 19.27 36.49 -41.02
C GLY A 24 19.42 35.01 -41.34
N ALA A 25 18.41 34.52 -41.99
CA ALA A 25 18.25 33.18 -42.46
C ALA A 25 19.26 32.85 -43.60
N ALA A 26 19.69 31.59 -43.65
CA ALA A 26 20.22 31.03 -44.88
C ALA A 26 19.53 29.69 -45.16
N ILE A 27 18.62 29.73 -46.11
CA ILE A 27 17.98 28.58 -46.76
C ILE A 27 18.96 28.03 -47.81
N VAL A 28 19.19 26.72 -47.80
CA VAL A 28 19.74 25.98 -48.95
C VAL A 28 18.72 24.95 -49.42
N LEU A 29 18.05 25.29 -50.52
CA LEU A 29 17.27 24.34 -51.32
C LEU A 29 18.25 23.51 -52.22
N ALA A 30 18.11 22.21 -52.21
CA ALA A 30 18.59 21.40 -53.31
C ALA A 30 17.40 20.52 -53.82
N ALA A 31 17.16 20.64 -55.09
CA ALA A 31 15.98 20.16 -55.78
C ALA A 31 16.06 18.69 -56.18
N ALA A 32 14.88 18.14 -56.31
CA ALA A 32 14.47 16.81 -56.66
C ALA A 32 14.88 16.32 -58.05
N ALA A 33 14.93 15.01 -58.21
CA ALA A 33 14.68 14.31 -59.47
C ALA A 33 13.72 13.13 -59.19
N CYS A 34 12.58 13.16 -59.89
CA CYS A 34 11.55 12.15 -59.86
C CYS A 34 11.97 10.89 -60.59
N SER A 35 11.56 9.72 -60.07
CA SER A 35 11.16 8.61 -60.90
C SER A 35 10.04 7.80 -60.24
N ASN A 36 9.02 7.53 -61.02
CA ASN A 36 7.73 6.84 -60.69
C ASN A 36 7.89 5.37 -60.30
N GLY A 37 7.00 4.94 -59.43
CA GLY A 37 6.39 3.61 -59.56
C GLY A 37 5.99 2.96 -58.27
N GLY A 38 4.69 2.88 -58.01
CA GLY A 38 4.04 1.77 -57.28
C GLY A 38 3.43 2.13 -55.91
N ASP A 39 2.09 2.29 -55.88
CA ASP A 39 1.27 2.39 -54.69
C ASP A 39 1.40 1.17 -53.76
N SER A 40 1.80 1.42 -52.53
CA SER A 40 1.34 0.69 -51.38
C SER A 40 1.20 1.70 -50.26
N ALA A 41 -0.01 1.80 -49.70
CA ALA A 41 -0.30 2.64 -48.55
C ALA A 41 0.44 2.08 -47.35
N GLY A 42 1.64 2.59 -47.09
CA GLY A 42 2.35 2.40 -45.84
C GLY A 42 1.99 3.56 -44.94
N GLY A 43 1.45 3.28 -43.75
CA GLY A 43 1.36 4.23 -42.68
C GLY A 43 2.76 4.84 -42.44
N VAL A 44 2.82 6.13 -42.27
CA VAL A 44 4.04 6.81 -41.82
C VAL A 44 4.14 6.55 -40.33
N GLU A 45 4.97 5.58 -39.94
CA GLU A 45 5.42 5.48 -38.54
C GLU A 45 5.97 6.84 -38.10
N PRO A 46 5.56 7.37 -36.96
CA PRO A 46 6.23 8.55 -36.41
C PRO A 46 7.71 8.20 -36.24
N ALA A 47 8.60 9.01 -36.79
CA ALA A 47 10.04 8.80 -36.68
C ALA A 47 10.43 8.87 -35.20
N GLY A 48 10.62 7.71 -34.56
CA GLY A 48 10.95 7.59 -33.15
C GLY A 48 12.26 8.33 -32.81
N THR A 49 12.34 8.83 -31.60
CA THR A 49 13.55 9.45 -31.06
C THR A 49 14.52 8.33 -30.66
N VAL A 50 15.82 8.49 -30.94
CA VAL A 50 16.87 7.59 -30.49
C VAL A 50 17.72 8.31 -29.47
N VAL A 51 17.80 7.79 -28.25
CA VAL A 51 18.58 8.33 -27.13
C VAL A 51 19.66 7.33 -26.68
N GLY A 52 20.75 7.85 -26.12
CA GLY A 52 21.89 7.03 -25.72
C GLY A 52 22.83 6.70 -26.88
N ARG A 53 23.97 6.06 -26.57
CA ARG A 53 25.06 5.77 -27.53
C ARG A 53 25.76 4.44 -27.29
N GLY A 54 25.26 3.61 -26.34
CA GLY A 54 25.81 2.29 -26.05
C GLY A 54 25.46 1.25 -27.12
N ASP A 55 26.21 0.15 -27.11
CA ASP A 55 25.99 -1.03 -27.94
C ASP A 55 25.66 -2.28 -27.10
N THR A 56 25.45 -2.11 -25.77
CA THR A 56 25.20 -3.22 -24.82
C THR A 56 23.73 -3.54 -24.72
N TYR A 57 22.87 -2.52 -24.68
CA TYR A 57 21.42 -2.65 -24.56
C TYR A 57 20.74 -1.87 -25.68
N GLU A 58 19.62 -2.41 -26.16
CA GLU A 58 18.71 -1.69 -27.04
C GLU A 58 17.25 -2.05 -26.70
N ALA A 59 16.44 -1.07 -26.31
CA ALA A 59 15.02 -1.26 -26.09
C ALA A 59 14.20 -0.18 -26.79
N VAL A 60 12.97 -0.54 -27.18
CA VAL A 60 11.99 0.40 -27.72
C VAL A 60 10.92 0.66 -26.67
N VAL A 61 10.72 1.90 -26.30
CA VAL A 61 9.68 2.38 -25.38
C VAL A 61 8.62 3.10 -26.20
N ARG A 62 7.42 2.51 -26.30
CA ARG A 62 6.23 3.11 -26.92
C ARG A 62 5.32 3.57 -25.82
N ARG A 63 4.97 4.85 -25.76
CA ARG A 63 4.02 5.36 -24.76
C ARG A 63 2.65 5.54 -25.39
N THR A 64 1.64 4.97 -24.75
CA THR A 64 0.23 5.11 -25.14
C THR A 64 -0.46 6.19 -24.30
N GLU A 65 -1.76 6.42 -24.53
CA GLU A 65 -2.58 7.32 -23.75
C GLU A 65 -2.46 7.05 -22.25
N GLY A 66 -2.36 8.11 -21.45
CA GLY A 66 -2.08 7.98 -19.99
C GLY A 66 -0.60 7.85 -19.64
N GLY A 67 0.30 7.85 -20.62
CA GLY A 67 1.74 7.78 -20.42
C GLY A 67 2.28 6.39 -20.12
N VAL A 68 1.51 5.32 -20.40
CA VAL A 68 1.93 3.94 -20.10
C VAL A 68 3.03 3.50 -21.05
N PRO A 69 4.21 3.06 -20.55
CA PRO A 69 5.28 2.55 -21.40
C PRO A 69 5.08 1.08 -21.76
N HIS A 70 5.09 0.80 -23.06
CA HIS A 70 5.20 -0.54 -23.66
C HIS A 70 6.65 -0.71 -24.09
N ILE A 71 7.39 -1.59 -23.44
CA ILE A 71 8.83 -1.75 -23.56
C ILE A 71 9.14 -3.08 -24.22
N SER A 72 9.77 -3.04 -25.39
CA SER A 72 10.20 -4.23 -26.10
C SER A 72 11.71 -4.27 -26.30
N GLY A 73 12.27 -5.48 -26.24
CA GLY A 73 13.69 -5.76 -26.43
C GLY A 73 13.92 -7.21 -26.78
N ASP A 74 15.12 -7.57 -27.22
CA ASP A 74 15.46 -8.93 -27.65
C ASP A 74 15.80 -9.85 -26.46
N THR A 75 16.14 -9.26 -25.30
CA THR A 75 16.58 -10.00 -24.11
C THR A 75 16.01 -9.39 -22.82
N LEU A 76 16.04 -10.16 -21.73
CA LEU A 76 15.71 -9.66 -20.39
C LEU A 76 16.52 -8.39 -20.02
N ALA A 77 17.80 -8.33 -20.41
CA ALA A 77 18.63 -7.18 -20.14
C ALA A 77 18.17 -5.93 -20.90
N ASP A 78 17.80 -6.07 -22.19
CA ASP A 78 17.28 -4.96 -22.98
C ASP A 78 16.00 -4.38 -22.41
N VAL A 79 15.03 -5.25 -22.12
CA VAL A 79 13.74 -4.84 -21.54
C VAL A 79 13.90 -4.22 -20.15
N SER A 80 14.79 -4.79 -19.33
CA SER A 80 15.07 -4.24 -18.00
C SER A 80 15.78 -2.87 -18.07
N PHE A 81 16.70 -2.69 -19.00
CA PHE A 81 17.32 -1.40 -19.28
C PHE A 81 16.27 -0.36 -19.72
N GLY A 82 15.40 -0.73 -20.66
CA GLY A 82 14.29 0.12 -21.10
C GLY A 82 13.35 0.50 -19.96
N GLN A 83 13.05 -0.46 -19.06
CA GLN A 83 12.23 -0.23 -17.87
C GLN A 83 12.89 0.73 -16.89
N GLY A 84 14.18 0.58 -16.63
CA GLY A 84 14.94 1.49 -15.78
C GLY A 84 14.98 2.91 -16.33
N TRP A 85 15.19 3.06 -17.65
CA TRP A 85 15.16 4.37 -18.32
C TRP A 85 13.79 5.05 -18.22
N ALA A 86 12.71 4.34 -18.53
CA ALA A 86 11.35 4.86 -18.47
C ALA A 86 10.89 5.17 -17.02
N SER A 87 11.31 4.34 -16.05
CA SER A 87 11.07 4.61 -14.62
C SER A 87 11.83 5.85 -14.14
N GLY A 88 13.06 6.08 -14.64
CA GLY A 88 13.83 7.29 -14.38
C GLY A 88 13.17 8.55 -14.97
N GLU A 89 12.56 8.44 -16.14
CA GLU A 89 11.80 9.53 -16.76
C GLU A 89 10.56 9.89 -15.97
N ASP A 90 9.79 8.88 -15.51
CA ASP A 90 8.52 9.09 -14.82
C ASP A 90 8.68 9.40 -13.34
N ARG A 91 9.63 8.73 -12.62
CA ARG A 91 9.67 8.67 -11.15
C ARG A 91 11.07 8.52 -10.56
N ALA A 92 12.03 9.29 -11.08
CA ALA A 92 13.40 9.25 -10.57
C ALA A 92 13.50 9.47 -9.06
N CYS A 93 12.65 10.33 -8.50
CA CYS A 93 12.71 10.71 -7.09
C CYS A 93 12.38 9.56 -6.15
N ASP A 94 11.48 8.67 -6.53
CA ASP A 94 11.07 7.54 -5.69
C ASP A 94 12.26 6.63 -5.39
N LEU A 95 12.99 6.19 -6.42
CA LEU A 95 14.16 5.32 -6.24
C LEU A 95 15.33 6.04 -5.56
N ALA A 96 15.60 7.30 -5.95
CA ALA A 96 16.67 8.09 -5.35
C ALA A 96 16.47 8.29 -3.84
N ASP A 97 15.22 8.53 -3.37
CA ASP A 97 14.90 8.62 -1.92
C ASP A 97 15.10 7.29 -1.20
N GLN A 98 14.69 6.16 -1.81
CA GLN A 98 14.90 4.85 -1.19
C GLN A 98 16.40 4.54 -1.02
N VAL A 99 17.23 4.89 -1.99
CA VAL A 99 18.69 4.74 -1.88
C VAL A 99 19.25 5.56 -0.72
N VAL A 100 18.84 6.83 -0.59
CA VAL A 100 19.24 7.69 0.55
C VAL A 100 18.82 7.08 1.89
N LYS A 101 17.58 6.56 1.99
CA LYS A 101 17.07 5.89 3.19
C LYS A 101 17.91 4.68 3.58
N LEU A 102 18.14 3.76 2.63
CA LEU A 102 18.83 2.50 2.90
C LEU A 102 20.33 2.66 3.13
N ARG A 103 20.91 3.75 2.63
CA ARG A 103 22.30 4.17 2.93
C ARG A 103 22.42 4.88 4.28
N SER A 104 21.30 5.10 4.98
CA SER A 104 21.26 5.85 6.25
C SER A 104 21.82 7.26 6.09
N GLU A 105 21.36 7.98 5.06
CA GLU A 105 21.82 9.30 4.69
C GLU A 105 20.74 10.39 4.76
N ARG A 106 19.51 10.06 5.24
CA ARG A 106 18.43 11.05 5.35
C ARG A 106 18.80 12.23 6.23
N ALA A 107 19.36 11.98 7.41
CA ALA A 107 19.78 13.04 8.32
C ALA A 107 20.91 13.90 7.74
N ARG A 108 21.74 13.32 6.88
CA ARG A 108 22.83 14.02 6.19
C ARG A 108 22.33 15.04 5.17
N TRP A 109 21.22 14.72 4.48
CA TRP A 109 20.70 15.54 3.38
C TRP A 109 19.53 16.43 3.79
N PHE A 110 18.68 15.97 4.69
CA PHE A 110 17.45 16.64 5.09
C PHE A 110 17.47 17.19 6.53
N GLY A 111 18.62 17.08 7.23
CA GLY A 111 18.74 17.45 8.63
C GLY A 111 18.08 16.43 9.58
N PRO A 112 18.00 16.74 10.88
CA PRO A 112 17.53 15.77 11.88
C PRO A 112 16.07 15.36 11.71
N GLY A 113 15.27 16.18 11.02
CA GLY A 113 13.83 16.00 10.95
C GLY A 113 13.11 16.39 12.25
N ASP A 114 11.78 16.39 12.23
CA ASP A 114 10.97 16.68 13.43
C ASP A 114 11.20 15.62 14.49
N ALA A 115 11.58 16.05 15.69
CA ALA A 115 11.94 15.18 16.82
C ALA A 115 12.96 14.09 16.44
N ASP A 116 13.98 14.44 15.66
CA ASP A 116 15.07 13.56 15.19
C ASP A 116 14.63 12.42 14.24
N ALA A 117 13.50 12.56 13.53
CA ALA A 117 12.94 11.50 12.69
C ALA A 117 13.90 10.93 11.63
N ASN A 118 14.68 11.79 10.97
CA ASN A 118 15.65 11.34 9.98
C ASN A 118 16.84 10.63 10.63
N VAL A 119 17.26 11.09 11.82
CA VAL A 119 18.32 10.43 12.62
C VAL A 119 17.85 9.05 13.08
N ASP A 120 16.61 8.94 13.57
CA ASP A 120 16.03 7.68 14.01
C ASP A 120 15.91 6.70 12.84
N SER A 121 15.44 7.16 11.68
CA SER A 121 15.40 6.36 10.45
C SER A 121 16.79 5.83 10.07
N ASP A 122 17.79 6.70 9.98
CA ASP A 122 19.15 6.31 9.59
C ASP A 122 19.78 5.32 10.57
N VAL A 123 19.60 5.54 11.88
CA VAL A 123 20.09 4.64 12.94
C VAL A 123 19.38 3.28 12.86
N ALA A 124 18.06 3.26 12.64
CA ALA A 124 17.29 2.02 12.54
C ALA A 124 17.71 1.19 11.33
N TRP A 125 17.83 1.79 10.14
CA TRP A 125 18.21 1.07 8.91
C TRP A 125 19.64 0.51 9.00
N GLN A 126 20.57 1.23 9.65
CA GLN A 126 21.89 0.69 9.96
C GLN A 126 21.84 -0.47 10.97
N ALA A 127 21.00 -0.37 12.01
CA ALA A 127 20.84 -1.43 13.01
C ALA A 127 20.17 -2.70 12.43
N ILE A 128 19.19 -2.55 11.51
CA ILE A 128 18.59 -3.64 10.74
C ILE A 128 19.64 -4.28 9.82
N GLY A 129 20.54 -3.47 9.22
CA GLY A 129 21.68 -3.92 8.44
C GLY A 129 21.32 -4.48 7.07
N ILE A 130 20.18 -4.06 6.46
CA ILE A 130 19.71 -4.64 5.19
C ILE A 130 20.67 -4.34 4.04
N PHE A 131 21.31 -3.17 4.02
CA PHE A 131 22.28 -2.82 2.99
C PHE A 131 23.55 -3.68 3.09
N ASP A 132 24.03 -3.93 4.31
CA ASP A 132 25.21 -4.76 4.54
C ASP A 132 24.95 -6.23 4.15
N ARG A 133 23.74 -6.74 4.45
CA ARG A 133 23.29 -8.07 4.04
C ARG A 133 23.19 -8.18 2.51
N ALA A 134 22.51 -7.25 1.87
CA ALA A 134 22.42 -7.20 0.42
C ALA A 134 23.80 -7.14 -0.24
N SER A 135 24.73 -6.39 0.36
CA SER A 135 26.11 -6.30 -0.14
C SER A 135 26.89 -7.60 0.03
N ALA A 136 26.62 -8.36 1.08
CA ALA A 136 27.26 -9.64 1.34
C ALA A 136 26.75 -10.74 0.39
N ASP A 137 25.44 -10.73 0.12
CA ASP A 137 24.76 -11.77 -0.67
C ASP A 137 24.84 -11.52 -2.19
N TRP A 138 25.14 -10.30 -2.63
CA TRP A 138 25.16 -9.89 -4.04
C TRP A 138 26.04 -10.75 -4.95
N GLU A 139 27.18 -11.23 -4.47
CA GLU A 139 28.12 -12.06 -5.27
C GLU A 139 27.58 -13.49 -5.50
N ASP A 140 26.65 -13.94 -4.63
CA ASP A 140 26.06 -15.29 -4.67
C ASP A 140 24.65 -15.28 -5.29
N GLU A 141 24.11 -14.08 -5.67
CA GLU A 141 22.79 -13.91 -6.23
C GLU A 141 22.61 -14.62 -7.59
N ALA A 142 21.36 -15.04 -7.89
CA ALA A 142 21.03 -15.72 -9.15
C ALA A 142 21.40 -14.88 -10.37
N PRO A 143 22.11 -15.43 -11.40
CA PRO A 143 22.58 -14.65 -12.53
C PRO A 143 21.49 -13.89 -13.30
N ARG A 144 20.25 -14.42 -13.33
CA ARG A 144 19.11 -13.73 -13.97
C ARG A 144 18.69 -12.48 -13.18
N VAL A 145 18.68 -12.58 -11.85
CA VAL A 145 18.38 -11.47 -10.94
C VAL A 145 19.47 -10.40 -11.07
N VAL A 146 20.76 -10.80 -11.07
CA VAL A 146 21.86 -9.87 -11.31
C VAL A 146 21.71 -9.15 -12.66
N THR A 147 21.32 -9.87 -13.72
CA THR A 147 21.08 -9.30 -15.05
C THR A 147 19.94 -8.28 -15.00
N LEU A 148 18.81 -8.65 -14.43
CA LEU A 148 17.62 -7.80 -14.29
C LEU A 148 17.95 -6.49 -13.55
N LEU A 149 18.53 -6.61 -12.36
CA LEU A 149 18.82 -5.46 -11.51
C LEU A 149 19.92 -4.56 -12.09
N THR A 150 20.96 -5.14 -12.68
CA THR A 150 22.06 -4.37 -13.29
C THR A 150 21.56 -3.59 -14.49
N ALA A 151 20.85 -4.22 -15.41
CA ALA A 151 20.34 -3.56 -16.60
C ALA A 151 19.32 -2.45 -16.27
N PHE A 152 18.45 -2.67 -15.27
CA PHE A 152 17.53 -1.62 -14.80
C PHE A 152 18.29 -0.39 -14.27
N VAL A 153 19.29 -0.62 -13.42
CA VAL A 153 20.13 0.45 -12.88
C VAL A 153 20.88 1.20 -13.99
N ASP A 154 21.42 0.48 -14.97
CA ASP A 154 22.09 1.09 -16.12
C ASP A 154 21.11 1.97 -16.92
N GLY A 155 19.86 1.54 -17.11
CA GLY A 155 18.81 2.33 -17.76
C GLY A 155 18.45 3.60 -16.99
N TRP A 156 18.24 3.48 -15.69
CA TRP A 156 17.94 4.62 -14.81
C TRP A 156 19.11 5.64 -14.80
N ASN A 157 20.35 5.16 -14.69
CA ASN A 157 21.53 6.00 -14.75
C ASN A 157 21.71 6.65 -16.13
N ALA A 158 21.36 5.96 -17.23
CA ALA A 158 21.42 6.50 -18.57
C ALA A 158 20.44 7.67 -18.74
N HIS A 159 19.21 7.57 -18.20
CA HIS A 159 18.28 8.67 -18.18
C HIS A 159 18.82 9.86 -17.38
N LEU A 160 19.35 9.61 -16.18
CA LEU A 160 19.95 10.65 -15.34
C LEU A 160 21.13 11.34 -16.05
N GLU A 161 21.98 10.59 -16.79
CA GLU A 161 23.09 11.17 -17.56
C GLU A 161 22.58 12.05 -18.71
N GLU A 162 21.50 11.65 -19.38
CA GLU A 162 20.93 12.36 -20.52
C GLU A 162 20.33 13.71 -20.13
N VAL A 163 19.48 13.72 -19.08
CA VAL A 163 18.75 14.93 -18.68
C VAL A 163 19.50 15.77 -17.62
N GLY A 164 20.43 15.15 -16.92
CA GLY A 164 21.08 15.73 -15.73
C GLY A 164 20.12 15.89 -14.56
N VAL A 165 20.66 16.07 -13.34
CA VAL A 165 19.86 16.21 -12.12
C VAL A 165 18.84 17.37 -12.21
N ASP A 166 19.22 18.47 -12.85
CA ASP A 166 18.35 19.64 -13.03
C ASP A 166 17.18 19.40 -14.01
N GLY A 167 17.30 18.38 -14.87
CA GLY A 167 16.30 18.04 -15.89
C GLY A 167 15.32 16.94 -15.47
N LEU A 168 15.48 16.35 -14.28
CA LEU A 168 14.58 15.32 -13.80
C LEU A 168 13.16 15.87 -13.58
N ALA A 169 12.16 15.02 -13.78
CA ALA A 169 10.82 15.27 -13.30
C ALA A 169 10.74 15.06 -11.77
N GLY A 170 9.83 15.79 -11.11
CA GLY A 170 9.55 15.59 -9.69
C GLY A 170 10.34 16.49 -8.74
N TRP A 171 10.14 16.24 -7.46
CA TRP A 171 10.60 17.09 -6.36
C TRP A 171 12.13 17.04 -6.11
N CYS A 172 12.79 16.01 -6.57
CA CYS A 172 14.23 15.82 -6.41
C CYS A 172 15.07 16.52 -7.47
N ALA A 173 14.46 17.17 -8.45
CA ALA A 173 15.18 17.89 -9.50
C ALA A 173 16.15 18.93 -8.92
N GLY A 174 17.40 18.92 -9.39
CA GLY A 174 18.44 19.82 -8.92
C GLY A 174 19.01 19.49 -7.52
N GLN A 175 18.58 18.42 -6.87
CA GLN A 175 19.03 18.09 -5.53
C GLN A 175 20.40 17.38 -5.51
N PRO A 176 21.33 17.78 -4.62
CA PRO A 176 22.70 17.27 -4.61
C PRO A 176 22.83 15.81 -4.15
N TRP A 177 21.80 15.22 -3.59
CA TRP A 177 21.78 13.83 -3.15
C TRP A 177 21.35 12.86 -4.26
N VAL A 178 20.80 13.37 -5.36
CA VAL A 178 20.48 12.55 -6.54
C VAL A 178 21.79 12.28 -7.31
N ARG A 179 22.11 11.01 -7.48
CA ARG A 179 23.33 10.55 -8.12
C ARG A 179 23.11 9.23 -8.85
N PRO A 180 24.03 8.81 -9.72
CA PRO A 180 24.00 7.45 -10.23
C PRO A 180 23.97 6.43 -9.08
N ILE A 181 23.17 5.38 -9.26
CA ILE A 181 22.97 4.30 -8.29
C ILE A 181 23.75 3.05 -8.71
N GLU A 182 23.97 2.15 -7.76
CA GLU A 182 24.65 0.87 -7.99
C GLU A 182 23.64 -0.29 -7.92
N PRO A 183 23.86 -1.41 -8.66
CA PRO A 183 22.92 -2.54 -8.65
C PRO A 183 22.64 -3.10 -7.26
N VAL A 184 23.62 -3.13 -6.37
CA VAL A 184 23.45 -3.57 -4.98
C VAL A 184 22.54 -2.63 -4.17
N GLU A 185 22.46 -1.35 -4.52
CA GLU A 185 21.53 -0.40 -3.87
C GLU A 185 20.08 -0.71 -4.25
N LEU A 186 19.85 -1.06 -5.53
CA LEU A 186 18.55 -1.53 -5.99
C LEU A 186 18.19 -2.89 -5.34
N TYR A 187 19.16 -3.80 -5.22
CA TYR A 187 18.96 -5.08 -4.54
C TYR A 187 18.60 -4.89 -3.05
N ALA A 188 19.27 -3.97 -2.35
CA ALA A 188 18.93 -3.60 -0.98
C ALA A 188 17.51 -3.01 -0.88
N TYR A 189 17.09 -2.21 -1.89
CA TYR A 189 15.73 -1.70 -1.96
C TYR A 189 14.71 -2.83 -2.13
N ALA A 190 14.94 -3.76 -3.06
CA ALA A 190 14.07 -4.92 -3.25
C ALA A 190 13.91 -5.72 -1.93
N ARG A 191 15.02 -6.04 -1.25
CA ARG A 191 14.99 -6.73 0.04
C ARG A 191 14.28 -5.93 1.14
N SER A 192 14.41 -4.61 1.15
CA SER A 192 13.71 -3.75 2.13
C SER A 192 12.20 -3.77 1.98
N VAL A 193 11.68 -4.01 0.78
CA VAL A 193 10.24 -4.19 0.53
C VAL A 193 9.72 -5.45 1.23
N ALA A 194 10.53 -6.51 1.30
CA ALA A 194 10.18 -7.72 2.03
C ALA A 194 9.97 -7.48 3.54
N LEU A 195 10.62 -6.46 4.11
CA LEU A 195 10.46 -6.07 5.52
C LEU A 195 9.22 -5.23 5.81
N GLY A 196 8.36 -4.99 4.81
CA GLY A 196 7.23 -4.06 4.88
C GLY A 196 6.14 -4.40 5.92
N ALA A 197 6.10 -5.65 6.42
CA ALA A 197 5.21 -6.08 7.51
C ALA A 197 5.98 -6.54 8.76
N SER A 198 7.25 -6.18 8.89
CA SER A 198 8.12 -6.56 10.00
C SER A 198 9.08 -5.43 10.39
N SER A 199 10.38 -5.58 10.22
CA SER A 199 11.39 -4.60 10.67
C SER A 199 11.14 -3.18 10.21
N ALA A 200 10.64 -2.97 9.00
CA ALA A 200 10.41 -1.62 8.46
C ALA A 200 9.30 -0.85 9.21
N VAL A 201 8.26 -1.54 9.71
CA VAL A 201 7.16 -0.89 10.43
C VAL A 201 7.47 -0.62 11.91
N ILE A 202 8.51 -1.26 12.45
CA ILE A 202 8.95 -1.10 13.86
C ILE A 202 10.31 -0.40 13.98
N ALA A 203 10.83 0.17 12.89
CA ALA A 203 12.14 0.80 12.81
C ALA A 203 12.34 1.89 13.88
N ASP A 204 11.34 2.74 14.12
CA ASP A 204 11.40 3.80 15.14
C ASP A 204 11.61 3.23 16.57
N PHE A 205 11.04 2.06 16.87
CA PHE A 205 11.20 1.39 18.18
C PHE A 205 12.54 0.70 18.31
N ILE A 206 13.20 0.35 17.21
CA ILE A 206 14.60 -0.11 17.19
C ILE A 206 15.52 1.05 17.51
N ALA A 207 15.33 2.21 16.84
CA ALA A 207 16.19 3.39 16.98
C ALA A 207 16.24 3.95 18.40
N THR A 208 15.16 3.81 19.17
CA THR A 208 14.99 4.39 20.50
C THR A 208 15.32 3.44 21.65
N ALA A 209 15.52 2.13 21.37
CA ALA A 209 15.76 1.11 22.41
C ALA A 209 17.08 1.32 23.16
N GLN A 210 16.99 1.71 24.43
CA GLN A 210 18.13 1.97 25.32
C GLN A 210 17.93 1.35 26.70
N PRO A 211 19.00 0.80 27.31
CA PRO A 211 18.91 0.27 28.68
C PRO A 211 18.62 1.37 29.71
N PRO A 212 17.94 1.07 30.84
CA PRO A 212 17.63 2.01 31.89
C PRO A 212 18.86 2.73 32.40
N GLY A 213 18.74 4.03 32.67
CA GLY A 213 19.82 4.88 33.22
C GLY A 213 20.74 5.48 32.18
N THR A 214 20.61 5.16 30.91
CA THR A 214 21.21 5.93 29.81
C THR A 214 20.35 7.18 29.55
N ALA A 215 20.95 8.24 29.01
CA ALA A 215 20.18 9.40 28.58
C ALA A 215 19.26 8.95 27.45
N ALA A 216 17.96 8.81 27.73
CA ALA A 216 16.98 8.42 26.74
C ALA A 216 16.99 9.42 25.57
N ALA A 217 17.04 8.93 24.35
CA ALA A 217 16.51 9.68 23.22
C ALA A 217 15.04 10.03 23.56
N PRO A 218 14.49 11.16 23.09
CA PRO A 218 13.07 11.44 23.29
C PRO A 218 12.28 10.22 22.85
N ALA A 219 11.41 9.69 23.72
CA ALA A 219 10.57 8.55 23.36
C ALA A 219 9.87 8.87 22.05
N ALA A 220 10.05 8.02 21.06
CA ALA A 220 9.26 8.11 19.85
C ALA A 220 7.80 7.96 20.28
N GLY A 221 7.06 9.07 20.33
CA GLY A 221 5.62 8.99 20.45
C GLY A 221 5.13 8.15 19.28
N LEU A 222 4.13 7.32 19.47
CA LEU A 222 3.44 6.68 18.35
C LEU A 222 3.08 7.79 17.36
N ARG A 223 3.86 7.95 16.31
CA ARG A 223 3.52 8.89 15.25
C ARG A 223 2.27 8.30 14.62
N ALA A 224 1.17 9.03 14.74
CA ALA A 224 -0.06 8.66 14.05
C ALA A 224 0.30 8.53 12.56
N GLY A 225 0.39 7.29 12.07
CA GLY A 225 0.80 6.97 10.70
C GLY A 225 1.95 5.96 10.55
N SER A 226 2.82 5.76 11.56
CA SER A 226 3.97 4.85 11.40
C SER A 226 3.60 3.35 11.45
N ILE A 227 2.55 2.98 12.18
CA ILE A 227 2.08 1.58 12.24
C ILE A 227 0.90 1.32 11.29
N THR A 228 0.25 2.37 10.77
CA THR A 228 -0.99 2.27 10.00
C THR A 228 -1.05 3.16 8.76
N ALA A 229 -0.03 3.20 7.94
CA ALA A 229 -0.32 3.35 6.53
C ALA A 229 -1.03 2.04 6.15
N ALA A 230 -2.35 2.00 6.31
CA ALA A 230 -3.13 0.79 6.09
C ALA A 230 -3.03 0.41 4.61
N VAL A 231 -2.00 -0.35 4.30
CA VAL A 231 -1.90 -1.05 3.01
C VAL A 231 -2.92 -2.16 3.10
N ALA A 232 -3.86 -2.14 2.21
CA ALA A 232 -4.91 -3.14 2.12
C ALA A 232 -5.04 -3.56 0.66
N SER A 233 -5.88 -4.51 0.35
CA SER A 233 -6.16 -4.91 -1.04
C SER A 233 -7.44 -5.75 -1.11
N ASN A 234 -8.01 -5.85 -2.31
CA ASN A 234 -8.88 -6.96 -2.69
C ASN A 234 -8.24 -7.70 -3.85
N GLY A 235 -8.31 -9.01 -3.85
CA GLY A 235 -7.96 -9.86 -4.98
C GLY A 235 -9.08 -10.87 -5.20
N TRP A 236 -9.58 -10.97 -6.44
CA TRP A 236 -10.57 -11.97 -6.85
C TRP A 236 -10.03 -12.76 -8.03
N ALA A 237 -10.08 -14.07 -7.96
CA ALA A 237 -9.90 -14.96 -9.11
C ALA A 237 -11.20 -15.73 -9.31
N ILE A 238 -11.76 -15.65 -10.50
CA ILE A 238 -13.03 -16.25 -10.88
C ILE A 238 -12.76 -17.27 -11.97
N GLY A 239 -13.15 -18.52 -11.70
CA GLY A 239 -12.92 -19.64 -12.59
C GLY A 239 -14.05 -19.84 -13.62
N SER A 240 -13.87 -20.88 -14.42
CA SER A 240 -14.75 -21.16 -15.58
C SER A 240 -16.23 -21.36 -15.22
N GLU A 241 -16.56 -21.81 -14.01
CA GLU A 241 -17.96 -21.99 -13.57
C GLU A 241 -18.72 -20.67 -13.31
N ARG A 242 -18.01 -19.55 -13.22
CA ARG A 242 -18.58 -18.22 -12.98
C ARG A 242 -18.14 -17.20 -14.03
N SER A 243 -17.58 -17.65 -15.15
CA SER A 243 -17.10 -16.81 -16.26
C SER A 243 -17.96 -17.01 -17.50
N ALA A 244 -18.54 -15.94 -18.02
CA ALA A 244 -19.36 -15.98 -19.24
C ALA A 244 -18.55 -16.37 -20.49
N ALA A 245 -17.25 -16.10 -20.51
CA ALA A 245 -16.34 -16.51 -21.58
C ALA A 245 -15.74 -17.92 -21.38
N GLY A 246 -15.90 -18.51 -20.19
CA GLY A 246 -15.32 -19.81 -19.81
C GLY A 246 -13.83 -19.77 -19.52
N GLY A 247 -13.11 -18.70 -19.83
CA GLY A 247 -11.76 -18.40 -19.36
C GLY A 247 -11.79 -17.74 -17.97
N GLY A 248 -10.64 -17.62 -17.29
CA GLY A 248 -10.60 -17.01 -15.97
C GLY A 248 -10.80 -15.49 -15.99
N LEU A 249 -11.27 -14.94 -14.87
CA LEU A 249 -11.31 -13.50 -14.67
C LEU A 249 -10.56 -13.13 -13.37
N LEU A 250 -9.94 -11.95 -13.34
CA LEU A 250 -9.19 -11.46 -12.20
C LEU A 250 -9.56 -10.02 -11.84
N VAL A 251 -9.69 -9.74 -10.55
CA VAL A 251 -9.63 -8.37 -10.03
C VAL A 251 -8.35 -8.21 -9.21
N ALA A 252 -7.51 -7.28 -9.63
CA ALA A 252 -6.40 -6.77 -8.83
C ALA A 252 -6.76 -5.39 -8.30
N ASN A 253 -6.86 -5.24 -6.98
CA ASN A 253 -7.21 -3.97 -6.35
C ASN A 253 -6.38 -3.72 -5.10
N PRO A 254 -5.07 -3.43 -5.23
CA PRO A 254 -4.26 -2.98 -4.11
C PRO A 254 -4.70 -1.59 -3.63
N HIS A 255 -4.78 -1.43 -2.31
CA HIS A 255 -5.07 -0.16 -1.65
C HIS A 255 -3.78 0.39 -1.04
N PHE A 256 -3.07 1.17 -1.84
CA PHE A 256 -1.74 1.67 -1.53
C PHE A 256 -1.72 3.21 -1.47
N PRO A 257 -0.64 3.83 -0.95
CA PRO A 257 -0.49 5.27 -0.94
C PRO A 257 -0.60 5.88 -2.35
N TRP A 258 -1.22 7.06 -2.44
CA TRP A 258 -1.28 7.85 -3.69
C TRP A 258 -0.12 8.84 -3.81
N GLU A 259 0.64 9.01 -2.72
CA GLU A 259 1.77 9.91 -2.60
C GLU A 259 2.91 9.24 -1.83
N GLY A 260 4.14 9.61 -2.14
CA GLY A 260 5.33 9.09 -1.48
C GLY A 260 5.76 7.69 -1.94
N GLU A 261 6.44 6.98 -1.05
CA GLU A 261 6.94 5.63 -1.32
C GLU A 261 5.81 4.59 -1.45
N ARG A 262 6.11 3.45 -2.07
CA ARG A 262 5.19 2.32 -2.30
C ARG A 262 4.04 2.61 -3.28
N ARG A 263 4.19 3.59 -4.16
CA ARG A 263 3.26 3.77 -5.28
C ARG A 263 3.52 2.72 -6.36
N PHE A 264 2.46 2.34 -7.07
CA PHE A 264 2.58 1.51 -8.27
C PHE A 264 2.97 2.36 -9.49
N TRP A 265 3.63 1.70 -10.42
CA TRP A 265 3.99 2.22 -11.73
C TRP A 265 3.59 1.18 -12.76
N GLU A 266 2.84 1.57 -13.78
CA GLU A 266 2.20 0.70 -14.76
C GLU A 266 3.11 0.52 -15.98
N VAL A 267 3.21 -0.72 -16.51
CA VAL A 267 4.14 -1.05 -17.59
C VAL A 267 3.71 -2.29 -18.36
N HIS A 268 4.07 -2.36 -19.63
CA HIS A 268 4.02 -3.54 -20.49
C HIS A 268 5.44 -3.94 -20.91
N LEU A 269 5.82 -5.21 -20.72
CA LEU A 269 7.15 -5.74 -21.03
C LEU A 269 7.04 -6.87 -22.07
N THR A 270 7.80 -6.76 -23.16
CA THR A 270 7.77 -7.75 -24.26
C THR A 270 9.18 -8.19 -24.65
N ILE A 271 9.44 -9.51 -24.59
CA ILE A 271 10.59 -10.19 -25.17
C ILE A 271 10.02 -11.22 -26.15
N PRO A 272 10.23 -11.07 -27.46
CA PRO A 272 9.57 -11.93 -28.46
C PRO A 272 9.79 -13.43 -28.22
N GLY A 273 8.72 -14.15 -27.91
CA GLY A 273 8.73 -15.60 -27.66
C GLY A 273 9.25 -16.03 -26.28
N GLU A 274 9.46 -15.10 -25.35
CA GLU A 274 9.90 -15.38 -23.98
C GLU A 274 9.02 -14.69 -22.93
N LEU A 275 8.65 -13.42 -23.14
CA LEU A 275 7.85 -12.63 -22.19
C LEU A 275 6.90 -11.72 -22.96
N ASP A 276 5.63 -11.74 -22.55
CA ASP A 276 4.65 -10.73 -22.90
C ASP A 276 3.74 -10.54 -21.70
N ALA A 277 3.97 -9.46 -20.94
CA ALA A 277 3.30 -9.25 -19.66
C ALA A 277 2.95 -7.78 -19.44
N TYR A 278 1.73 -7.53 -18.98
CA TYR A 278 1.21 -6.21 -18.65
C TYR A 278 0.79 -6.15 -17.17
N GLY A 279 1.05 -5.02 -16.53
CA GLY A 279 0.61 -4.82 -15.15
C GLY A 279 1.28 -3.65 -14.47
N ALA A 280 1.51 -3.78 -13.17
CA ALA A 280 2.15 -2.76 -12.37
C ALA A 280 3.21 -3.33 -11.42
N GLN A 281 4.19 -2.51 -11.12
CA GLN A 281 5.25 -2.78 -10.15
C GLN A 281 5.34 -1.63 -9.14
N LEU A 282 5.84 -1.89 -7.94
CA LEU A 282 6.21 -0.82 -7.03
C LEU A 282 7.30 0.05 -7.65
N SER A 283 7.10 1.37 -7.57
CA SER A 283 7.99 2.36 -8.19
C SER A 283 9.45 2.13 -7.84
N GLY A 284 10.31 2.12 -8.87
CA GLY A 284 11.74 1.90 -8.73
C GLY A 284 12.18 0.43 -8.65
N LEU A 285 11.27 -0.55 -8.78
CA LEU A 285 11.61 -1.97 -8.92
C LEU A 285 11.42 -2.46 -10.36
N PRO A 286 12.25 -3.38 -10.86
CA PRO A 286 12.07 -4.01 -12.17
C PRO A 286 11.00 -5.11 -12.17
N GLY A 287 10.56 -5.48 -13.36
CA GLY A 287 9.58 -6.53 -13.59
C GLY A 287 8.14 -6.04 -13.38
N ILE A 288 7.23 -6.98 -13.17
CA ILE A 288 5.80 -6.75 -12.89
C ILE A 288 5.41 -7.54 -11.63
N GLY A 289 4.91 -6.85 -10.61
CA GLY A 289 4.48 -7.47 -9.36
C GLY A 289 3.04 -7.96 -9.37
N ILE A 290 2.17 -7.27 -10.12
CA ILE A 290 0.74 -7.58 -10.29
C ILE A 290 0.41 -7.40 -11.76
N GLY A 291 -0.19 -8.40 -12.42
CA GLY A 291 -0.44 -8.28 -13.84
C GLY A 291 -0.99 -9.55 -14.49
N PHE A 292 -0.78 -9.67 -15.79
CA PHE A 292 -1.17 -10.84 -16.56
C PHE A 292 -0.23 -11.05 -17.77
N THR A 293 -0.25 -12.28 -18.26
CA THR A 293 0.34 -12.73 -19.53
C THR A 293 -0.79 -13.23 -20.46
N GLU A 294 -0.46 -13.83 -21.59
CA GLU A 294 -1.43 -14.51 -22.44
C GLU A 294 -2.10 -15.70 -21.74
N SER A 295 -1.43 -16.34 -20.78
CA SER A 295 -1.83 -17.63 -20.19
C SER A 295 -2.43 -17.54 -18.80
N PHE A 296 -2.07 -16.54 -18.01
CA PHE A 296 -2.53 -16.38 -16.63
C PHE A 296 -2.44 -14.94 -16.16
N GLY A 297 -3.17 -14.63 -15.07
CA GLY A 297 -3.10 -13.35 -14.37
C GLY A 297 -2.95 -13.54 -12.87
N TRP A 298 -2.31 -12.58 -12.18
CA TRP A 298 -2.08 -12.64 -10.75
C TRP A 298 -2.18 -11.30 -10.06
N THR A 299 -2.52 -11.37 -8.78
CA THR A 299 -2.52 -10.24 -7.86
C THR A 299 -2.12 -10.65 -6.45
N HIS A 300 -1.83 -9.66 -5.62
CA HIS A 300 -1.48 -9.87 -4.23
C HIS A 300 -2.39 -9.09 -3.28
N THR A 301 -2.61 -9.65 -2.09
CA THR A 301 -3.15 -8.92 -0.95
C THR A 301 -2.21 -9.05 0.24
N VAL A 302 -2.13 -8.04 1.11
CA VAL A 302 -1.32 -8.17 2.33
C VAL A 302 -1.93 -9.25 3.22
N SER A 303 -1.11 -10.23 3.61
CA SER A 303 -1.52 -11.34 4.48
C SER A 303 -1.71 -10.87 5.93
N ALA A 304 -2.66 -11.49 6.62
CA ALA A 304 -2.88 -11.31 8.06
C ALA A 304 -1.88 -12.07 8.94
N GLY A 305 -0.95 -12.83 8.36
CA GLY A 305 0.01 -13.63 9.10
C GLY A 305 1.13 -12.81 9.74
N ASN A 306 1.74 -13.37 10.77
CA ASN A 306 2.84 -12.75 11.50
C ASN A 306 4.17 -13.02 10.81
N ARG A 307 4.91 -11.97 10.47
CA ARG A 307 6.22 -12.05 9.79
C ARG A 307 7.39 -11.94 10.75
N PHE A 308 7.11 -11.70 12.03
CA PHE A 308 8.09 -11.69 13.10
C PHE A 308 7.44 -12.18 14.40
N THR A 309 8.27 -12.59 15.34
CA THR A 309 7.88 -12.81 16.73
C THR A 309 8.65 -11.87 17.63
N ALA A 310 7.96 -11.14 18.50
CA ALA A 310 8.60 -10.38 19.57
C ALA A 310 8.88 -11.31 20.76
N TYR A 311 9.92 -11.01 21.52
CA TYR A 311 10.33 -11.77 22.68
C TYR A 311 10.49 -10.86 23.89
N ARG A 312 9.81 -11.20 24.99
CA ARG A 312 10.03 -10.55 26.28
C ARG A 312 11.14 -11.29 27.04
N LEU A 313 12.26 -10.61 27.25
CA LEU A 313 13.41 -11.13 28.00
C LEU A 313 13.25 -10.86 29.48
N GLU A 314 13.50 -11.83 30.36
CA GLU A 314 13.69 -11.65 31.80
C GLU A 314 15.14 -11.21 32.06
N LEU A 315 15.32 -9.99 32.56
CA LEU A 315 16.66 -9.46 32.82
C LEU A 315 17.24 -9.92 34.19
N VAL A 316 18.55 -10.03 34.26
CA VAL A 316 19.23 -10.38 35.49
C VAL A 316 19.20 -9.19 36.43
N PRO A 317 18.71 -9.33 37.69
CA PRO A 317 18.64 -8.23 38.65
C PRO A 317 19.95 -7.48 38.81
N GLY A 318 19.93 -6.16 38.57
CA GLY A 318 21.09 -5.26 38.63
C GLY A 318 22.00 -5.32 37.39
N SER A 319 21.60 -5.99 36.30
CA SER A 319 22.30 -6.02 35.01
C SER A 319 21.30 -5.91 33.86
N PRO A 320 20.87 -4.70 33.49
CA PRO A 320 19.81 -4.49 32.49
C PRO A 320 20.22 -4.88 31.05
N THR A 321 21.46 -5.27 30.82
CA THR A 321 22.00 -5.78 29.55
C THR A 321 22.33 -7.28 29.57
N THR A 322 21.90 -8.00 30.62
CA THR A 322 22.05 -9.45 30.74
C THR A 322 20.69 -10.06 30.97
N TYR A 323 20.33 -11.09 30.20
CA TYR A 323 19.04 -11.77 30.28
C TYR A 323 19.18 -13.26 30.57
N ARG A 324 18.13 -13.85 31.10
CA ARG A 324 18.02 -15.29 31.34
C ARG A 324 17.66 -16.01 30.03
N TYR A 325 18.18 -17.23 29.87
CA TYR A 325 17.82 -18.12 28.77
C TYR A 325 17.95 -19.58 29.25
N GLY A 326 16.83 -20.20 29.57
CA GLY A 326 16.83 -21.48 30.28
C GLY A 326 17.63 -21.40 31.59
N ASP A 327 18.62 -22.27 31.74
CA ASP A 327 19.55 -22.28 32.90
C ASP A 327 20.76 -21.33 32.71
N GLU A 328 20.87 -20.62 31.57
CA GLU A 328 22.00 -19.74 31.21
C GLU A 328 21.67 -18.26 31.43
N GLN A 329 22.73 -17.45 31.46
CA GLN A 329 22.63 -15.99 31.34
C GLN A 329 23.37 -15.57 30.07
N ARG A 330 22.74 -14.71 29.27
CA ARG A 330 23.30 -14.19 28.02
C ARG A 330 23.39 -12.66 28.09
N GLU A 331 24.43 -12.11 27.50
CA GLU A 331 24.61 -10.66 27.40
C GLU A 331 24.03 -10.17 26.08
N LEU A 332 23.40 -8.97 26.11
CA LEU A 332 23.05 -8.23 24.93
C LEU A 332 24.30 -7.71 24.25
N THR A 333 24.30 -7.68 22.91
CA THR A 333 25.43 -7.22 22.11
C THR A 333 25.25 -5.73 21.79
N PRO A 334 26.14 -4.85 22.24
CA PRO A 334 26.14 -3.45 21.82
C PRO A 334 26.85 -3.28 20.48
N THR A 335 26.32 -2.38 19.63
CA THR A 335 26.95 -1.96 18.38
C THR A 335 26.81 -0.44 18.26
N ASP A 336 27.91 0.26 18.07
CA ASP A 336 27.89 1.70 17.84
C ASP A 336 27.58 1.99 16.37
N VAL A 337 26.46 2.69 16.16
CA VAL A 337 25.98 3.18 14.86
C VAL A 337 26.26 4.67 14.78
N THR A 338 26.88 5.13 13.69
CA THR A 338 27.18 6.55 13.48
C THR A 338 26.56 7.03 12.18
N VAL A 339 25.79 8.10 12.27
CA VAL A 339 25.11 8.76 11.14
C VAL A 339 25.54 10.22 11.06
N ASP A 340 25.66 10.73 9.85
CA ASP A 340 25.97 12.14 9.58
C ASP A 340 24.69 12.98 9.64
N VAL A 341 24.71 14.11 10.34
CA VAL A 341 23.52 14.97 10.51
C VAL A 341 23.82 16.39 10.05
N LEU A 342 23.07 16.88 9.07
CA LEU A 342 23.12 18.27 8.62
C LEU A 342 22.49 19.17 9.70
N ARG A 343 23.24 20.20 10.14
CA ARG A 343 22.78 21.20 11.10
C ARG A 343 22.28 22.46 10.41
N ASP A 344 21.52 23.28 11.16
CA ASP A 344 20.94 24.54 10.67
C ASP A 344 21.98 25.54 10.13
N ASP A 345 23.23 25.45 10.59
CA ASP A 345 24.34 26.29 10.14
C ASP A 345 25.03 25.78 8.87
N GLY A 346 24.55 24.66 8.30
CA GLY A 346 25.09 24.02 7.11
C GLY A 346 26.28 23.09 7.37
N THR A 347 26.68 22.87 8.64
CA THR A 347 27.70 21.87 8.96
C THR A 347 27.09 20.47 9.02
N VAL A 348 27.90 19.45 8.71
CA VAL A 348 27.55 18.04 8.91
C VAL A 348 28.32 17.51 10.09
N GLU A 349 27.62 16.99 11.09
CA GLU A 349 28.20 16.45 12.32
C GLU A 349 27.83 14.98 12.51
N PRO A 350 28.78 14.10 12.90
CA PRO A 350 28.48 12.72 13.22
C PRO A 350 27.72 12.61 14.56
N VAL A 351 26.66 11.80 14.56
CA VAL A 351 25.92 11.40 15.76
C VAL A 351 26.06 9.89 15.92
N THR A 352 26.55 9.45 17.10
CA THR A 352 26.71 8.03 17.39
C THR A 352 25.68 7.60 18.44
N ARG A 353 25.00 6.47 18.17
CA ARG A 353 24.13 5.77 19.13
C ARG A 353 24.59 4.34 19.29
N THR A 354 24.58 3.83 20.54
CA THR A 354 24.81 2.41 20.80
C THR A 354 23.48 1.66 20.61
N MET A 355 23.43 0.78 19.64
CA MET A 355 22.30 -0.11 19.41
C MET A 355 22.55 -1.45 20.10
N TRP A 356 21.49 -2.12 20.48
CA TRP A 356 21.56 -3.34 21.25
C TRP A 356 20.79 -4.47 20.54
N ALA A 357 21.32 -5.68 20.61
CA ALA A 357 20.66 -6.88 20.09
C ALA A 357 20.77 -8.04 21.06
N SER A 358 19.75 -8.87 21.10
CA SER A 358 19.80 -10.22 21.66
C SER A 358 20.23 -11.21 20.58
N HIS A 359 20.22 -12.51 20.89
CA HIS A 359 20.41 -13.57 19.88
C HIS A 359 19.21 -13.72 18.93
N TYR A 360 18.03 -13.17 19.28
CA TYR A 360 16.87 -13.12 18.42
C TYR A 360 16.99 -12.02 17.36
N GLY A 361 17.54 -10.85 17.75
CA GLY A 361 17.66 -9.68 16.91
C GLY A 361 17.71 -8.37 17.70
N PRO A 362 17.44 -7.23 17.05
CA PRO A 362 17.48 -5.92 17.69
C PRO A 362 16.53 -5.79 18.87
N MET A 363 16.91 -4.93 19.84
CA MET A 363 16.03 -4.57 20.96
C MET A 363 14.97 -3.56 20.52
N LEU A 364 13.81 -3.58 21.20
CA LEU A 364 12.67 -2.70 20.95
C LEU A 364 12.32 -1.86 22.19
N ASP A 365 11.98 -0.58 21.98
CA ASP A 365 11.38 0.27 23.01
C ASP A 365 9.94 0.65 22.60
N PHE A 366 8.99 -0.22 22.97
CA PHE A 366 7.58 -0.02 22.61
C PHE A 366 6.88 0.82 23.69
N PRO A 367 6.04 1.82 23.34
CA PRO A 367 5.34 2.65 24.29
C PRO A 367 4.52 1.83 25.30
N GLY A 368 4.81 2.02 26.61
CA GLY A 368 4.15 1.29 27.70
C GLY A 368 4.76 -0.07 28.04
N VAL A 369 5.70 -0.57 27.25
CA VAL A 369 6.40 -1.84 27.43
C VAL A 369 7.90 -1.65 27.17
N GLY A 370 8.44 -0.51 27.63
CA GLY A 370 9.84 -0.15 27.41
C GLY A 370 10.84 -1.05 28.15
N TRP A 371 12.09 -0.85 27.84
CA TRP A 371 13.22 -1.51 28.50
C TRP A 371 13.33 -1.08 29.97
N THR A 372 13.10 -2.00 30.90
CA THR A 372 13.11 -1.79 32.37
C THR A 372 14.31 -2.46 33.00
N GLU A 373 14.43 -2.39 34.34
CA GLU A 373 15.43 -3.15 35.12
C GLU A 373 15.09 -4.66 35.19
N GLU A 374 13.87 -5.06 34.86
CA GLU A 374 13.36 -6.43 35.00
C GLU A 374 13.12 -7.11 33.68
N SER A 375 12.76 -6.37 32.63
CA SER A 375 12.40 -6.93 31.32
C SER A 375 12.72 -5.98 30.16
N ALA A 376 12.92 -6.55 28.99
CA ALA A 376 13.10 -5.83 27.73
C ALA A 376 12.47 -6.61 26.57
N LEU A 377 12.19 -5.93 25.46
CA LEU A 377 11.70 -6.55 24.24
C LEU A 377 12.77 -6.64 23.17
N THR A 378 12.75 -7.73 22.41
CA THR A 378 13.50 -7.96 21.19
C THR A 378 12.62 -8.68 20.19
N PHE A 379 13.07 -8.88 18.95
CA PHE A 379 12.26 -9.60 17.94
C PHE A 379 13.15 -10.39 16.98
N ARG A 380 12.55 -11.38 16.30
CA ARG A 380 13.13 -12.12 15.19
C ARG A 380 12.24 -11.98 13.95
N ASP A 381 12.83 -11.65 12.81
CA ASP A 381 12.15 -11.33 11.55
C ASP A 381 12.31 -12.46 10.54
N ALA A 382 11.20 -12.93 9.94
CA ALA A 382 11.18 -14.02 8.97
C ALA A 382 11.69 -13.61 7.58
N ASN A 383 11.78 -12.30 7.31
CA ASN A 383 12.21 -11.77 6.02
C ASN A 383 13.58 -11.11 6.04
N LEU A 384 14.25 -11.05 7.20
CA LEU A 384 15.53 -10.36 7.30
C LEU A 384 16.62 -11.01 6.40
N ASP A 385 16.56 -12.33 6.28
CA ASP A 385 17.46 -13.15 5.47
C ASP A 385 16.82 -13.62 4.14
N ASN A 386 15.68 -13.02 3.73
CA ASN A 386 15.00 -13.35 2.48
C ASN A 386 15.76 -12.76 1.27
N ASP A 387 16.72 -13.50 0.76
CA ASP A 387 17.46 -13.21 -0.48
C ASP A 387 16.73 -13.72 -1.73
N GLU A 388 15.75 -14.59 -1.61
CA GLU A 388 14.97 -15.14 -2.72
C GLU A 388 13.83 -14.22 -3.21
N PHE A 389 13.59 -13.07 -2.57
CA PHE A 389 12.51 -12.17 -2.97
C PHE A 389 12.55 -11.79 -4.46
N ALA A 390 13.72 -11.40 -4.97
CA ALA A 390 13.86 -10.99 -6.37
C ALA A 390 13.73 -12.18 -7.34
N ASP A 391 14.28 -13.35 -7.00
CA ASP A 391 14.15 -14.57 -7.81
C ASP A 391 12.70 -15.09 -7.84
N GLN A 392 11.96 -14.95 -6.72
CA GLN A 392 10.54 -15.27 -6.65
C GLN A 392 9.70 -14.49 -7.65
N TYR A 393 9.82 -13.15 -7.64
CA TYR A 393 9.03 -12.29 -8.52
C TYR A 393 9.46 -12.39 -9.98
N LEU A 394 10.75 -12.56 -10.24
CA LEU A 394 11.25 -12.82 -11.60
C LEU A 394 10.79 -14.19 -12.10
N GLY A 395 10.81 -15.21 -11.25
CA GLY A 395 10.31 -16.54 -11.60
C GLY A 395 8.82 -16.54 -11.91
N MET A 396 8.02 -15.81 -11.12
CA MET A 396 6.58 -15.64 -11.37
C MET A 396 6.31 -14.95 -12.70
N LEU A 397 7.05 -13.87 -12.99
CA LEU A 397 6.92 -13.09 -14.23
C LEU A 397 7.26 -13.92 -15.49
N LEU A 398 8.24 -14.82 -15.40
CA LEU A 398 8.74 -15.62 -16.52
C LEU A 398 8.08 -17.00 -16.61
N ALA A 399 7.06 -17.27 -15.81
CA ALA A 399 6.32 -18.53 -15.89
C ALA A 399 5.51 -18.61 -17.19
N ASP A 400 5.52 -19.78 -17.86
CA ASP A 400 4.79 -19.99 -19.11
C ASP A 400 3.27 -20.16 -18.87
N ASP A 401 2.88 -20.70 -17.71
CA ASP A 401 1.49 -20.97 -17.35
C ASP A 401 1.27 -20.96 -15.82
N LEU A 402 0.02 -21.17 -15.38
CA LEU A 402 -0.33 -21.21 -13.96
C LEU A 402 0.37 -22.36 -13.21
N ASP A 403 0.62 -23.51 -13.84
CA ASP A 403 1.29 -24.64 -13.18
C ASP A 403 2.77 -24.30 -12.87
N GLU A 404 3.46 -23.65 -13.81
CA GLU A 404 4.82 -23.17 -13.55
C GLU A 404 4.84 -22.03 -12.54
N PHE A 405 3.88 -21.09 -12.61
CA PHE A 405 3.71 -20.04 -11.60
C PHE A 405 3.57 -20.63 -10.19
N ILE A 406 2.73 -21.65 -10.01
CA ILE A 406 2.58 -22.38 -8.73
C ILE A 406 3.88 -23.08 -8.33
N ALA A 407 4.56 -23.73 -9.28
CA ALA A 407 5.82 -24.40 -9.02
C ALA A 407 6.96 -23.44 -8.56
N VAL A 408 6.91 -22.18 -8.97
CA VAL A 408 7.82 -21.14 -8.45
C VAL A 408 7.57 -20.89 -6.96
N HIS A 409 6.32 -20.81 -6.53
CA HIS A 409 5.98 -20.66 -5.11
C HIS A 409 6.48 -21.83 -4.25
N GLU A 410 6.33 -23.06 -4.74
CA GLU A 410 6.83 -24.25 -4.06
C GLU A 410 8.36 -24.29 -3.95
N ARG A 411 9.04 -23.94 -5.04
CA ARG A 411 10.50 -24.07 -5.16
C ARG A 411 11.26 -22.92 -4.46
N VAL A 412 10.81 -21.67 -4.62
CA VAL A 412 11.55 -20.48 -4.18
C VAL A 412 11.14 -20.02 -2.79
N GLN A 413 9.84 -19.96 -2.49
CA GLN A 413 9.26 -19.54 -1.21
C GLN A 413 9.69 -18.12 -0.77
N GLY A 414 10.01 -17.27 -1.73
CA GLY A 414 10.49 -15.88 -1.51
C GLY A 414 9.39 -14.86 -1.25
N VAL A 415 8.08 -15.25 -1.30
CA VAL A 415 6.97 -14.32 -1.03
C VAL A 415 7.05 -13.82 0.41
N PRO A 416 7.16 -12.49 0.64
CA PRO A 416 7.51 -12.03 1.99
C PRO A 416 6.31 -11.87 2.92
N LEU A 417 5.19 -11.29 2.42
CA LEU A 417 4.09 -10.81 3.27
C LEU A 417 2.73 -10.80 2.55
N PHE A 418 2.61 -11.48 1.42
CA PHE A 418 1.41 -11.40 0.59
C PHE A 418 0.70 -12.75 0.45
N ASN A 419 -0.63 -12.73 0.46
CA ASN A 419 -1.42 -13.72 -0.23
C ASN A 419 -1.21 -13.55 -1.72
N THR A 420 -1.25 -14.63 -2.49
CA THR A 420 -1.27 -14.62 -3.94
C THR A 420 -2.59 -15.18 -4.45
N ILE A 421 -3.21 -14.46 -5.38
CA ILE A 421 -4.44 -14.85 -6.04
C ILE A 421 -4.15 -14.85 -7.53
N ALA A 422 -4.41 -15.95 -8.22
CA ALA A 422 -4.12 -16.11 -9.63
C ALA A 422 -5.24 -16.85 -10.37
N VAL A 423 -5.29 -16.64 -11.67
CA VAL A 423 -6.26 -17.28 -12.56
C VAL A 423 -5.58 -17.68 -13.86
N SER A 424 -5.96 -18.81 -14.44
CA SER A 424 -5.48 -19.23 -15.76
C SER A 424 -6.46 -18.87 -16.88
N SER A 425 -5.96 -18.82 -18.10
CA SER A 425 -6.79 -18.62 -19.31
C SER A 425 -7.79 -19.76 -19.54
N ASP A 426 -7.55 -20.96 -19.00
CA ASP A 426 -8.48 -22.09 -19.06
C ASP A 426 -9.47 -22.13 -17.87
N GLY A 427 -9.48 -21.11 -17.01
CA GLY A 427 -10.51 -20.89 -16.01
C GLY A 427 -10.30 -21.58 -14.66
N ARG A 428 -9.06 -21.81 -14.25
CA ARG A 428 -8.69 -22.24 -12.89
C ARG A 428 -8.46 -21.03 -11.99
N ALA A 429 -9.01 -21.00 -10.80
CA ALA A 429 -8.81 -19.97 -9.80
C ALA A 429 -7.99 -20.50 -8.62
N TRP A 430 -6.86 -19.88 -8.32
CA TRP A 430 -5.90 -20.30 -7.30
C TRP A 430 -5.67 -19.22 -6.24
N TYR A 431 -5.60 -19.65 -4.99
CA TYR A 431 -5.26 -18.83 -3.82
C TYR A 431 -4.20 -19.50 -2.97
N ALA A 432 -3.24 -18.73 -2.49
CA ALA A 432 -2.26 -19.21 -1.52
C ALA A 432 -1.79 -18.09 -0.57
N ASP A 433 -1.56 -18.41 0.70
CA ASP A 433 -0.72 -17.63 1.60
C ASP A 433 0.62 -18.36 1.79
N THR A 434 1.52 -18.17 0.84
CA THR A 434 2.89 -18.74 0.84
C THR A 434 3.92 -17.77 1.42
N SER A 435 3.47 -16.80 2.19
CA SER A 435 4.34 -15.78 2.75
C SER A 435 5.17 -16.29 3.93
N ALA A 436 6.38 -15.71 4.10
CA ALA A 436 7.34 -16.13 5.11
C ALA A 436 6.74 -16.10 6.52
N THR A 437 6.60 -17.24 7.15
CA THR A 437 5.95 -17.40 8.45
C THR A 437 6.86 -18.16 9.43
N PRO A 438 7.06 -17.64 10.66
CA PRO A 438 7.81 -18.34 11.69
C PRO A 438 7.21 -19.70 12.03
N ASN A 439 8.06 -20.72 12.20
CA ASN A 439 7.67 -22.06 12.58
C ASN A 439 7.93 -22.31 14.05
N LEU A 440 6.88 -22.48 14.85
CA LEU A 440 6.94 -22.86 16.26
C LEU A 440 6.55 -24.31 16.46
N SER A 441 7.09 -24.94 17.52
CA SER A 441 6.62 -26.27 17.93
C SER A 441 5.16 -26.23 18.42
N GLY A 442 4.43 -27.35 18.29
CA GLY A 442 3.07 -27.44 18.83
C GLY A 442 2.98 -27.18 20.33
N GLU A 443 4.06 -27.48 21.09
CA GLU A 443 4.14 -27.19 22.54
C GLU A 443 4.28 -25.65 22.77
N ALA A 444 5.10 -24.98 21.98
CA ALA A 444 5.25 -23.53 22.03
C ALA A 444 3.96 -22.80 21.64
N ILE A 445 3.26 -23.27 20.60
CA ILE A 445 1.96 -22.72 20.18
C ILE A 445 0.95 -22.84 21.30
N ALA A 446 0.78 -24.02 21.91
CA ALA A 446 -0.17 -24.23 22.99
C ALA A 446 0.17 -23.38 24.23
N ALA A 447 1.44 -23.19 24.54
CA ALA A 447 1.89 -22.33 25.63
C ALA A 447 1.63 -20.85 25.34
N TYR A 448 1.84 -20.40 24.10
CA TYR A 448 1.51 -19.05 23.67
C TYR A 448 0.01 -18.77 23.77
N GLU A 449 -0.84 -19.67 23.25
CA GLU A 449 -2.30 -19.55 23.34
C GLU A 449 -2.80 -19.44 24.79
N ALA A 450 -2.22 -20.25 25.70
CA ALA A 450 -2.51 -20.12 27.12
C ALA A 450 -2.06 -18.75 27.68
N SER A 451 -0.92 -18.23 27.26
CA SER A 451 -0.41 -16.92 27.71
C SER A 451 -1.25 -15.74 27.21
N VAL A 452 -1.90 -15.86 26.06
CA VAL A 452 -2.85 -14.84 25.56
C VAL A 452 -4.02 -14.63 26.53
N GLU A 453 -4.47 -15.69 27.20
CA GLU A 453 -5.56 -15.62 28.19
C GLU A 453 -5.07 -15.17 29.58
N GLU A 454 -3.85 -15.49 29.95
CA GLU A 454 -3.33 -15.31 31.32
C GLU A 454 -2.49 -14.04 31.51
N ASP A 455 -1.78 -13.56 30.49
CA ASP A 455 -0.89 -12.38 30.52
C ASP A 455 -1.50 -11.20 29.77
N GLY A 456 -1.88 -10.16 30.48
CA GLY A 456 -2.54 -8.98 29.89
C GLY A 456 -1.72 -8.27 28.82
N LEU A 457 -0.36 -8.34 28.84
CA LEU A 457 0.47 -7.78 27.77
C LEU A 457 0.40 -8.65 26.52
N VAL A 458 0.55 -9.96 26.67
CA VAL A 458 0.49 -10.90 25.55
C VAL A 458 -0.90 -10.86 24.92
N GLY A 459 -1.97 -10.83 25.71
CA GLY A 459 -3.35 -10.70 25.24
C GLY A 459 -3.60 -9.38 24.50
N LEU A 460 -3.08 -8.26 25.01
CA LEU A 460 -3.16 -6.97 24.32
C LEU A 460 -2.40 -7.00 22.99
N ALA A 461 -1.19 -7.52 22.96
CA ALA A 461 -0.41 -7.67 21.71
C ALA A 461 -1.14 -8.54 20.70
N ALA A 462 -1.67 -9.69 21.12
CA ALA A 462 -2.44 -10.59 20.27
C ALA A 462 -3.69 -9.91 19.68
N SER A 463 -4.40 -9.08 20.47
CA SER A 463 -5.55 -8.32 19.98
C SER A 463 -5.18 -7.29 18.89
N GLN A 464 -3.91 -6.88 18.83
CA GLN A 464 -3.36 -6.00 17.80
C GLN A 464 -2.65 -6.76 16.65
N GLY A 465 -2.74 -8.09 16.64
CA GLY A 465 -2.12 -8.93 15.61
C GLY A 465 -0.61 -9.17 15.80
N ALA A 466 -0.07 -8.92 16.99
CA ALA A 466 1.35 -9.16 17.30
C ALA A 466 1.52 -10.38 18.21
N VAL A 467 2.60 -11.16 17.97
CA VAL A 467 2.97 -12.33 18.78
C VAL A 467 4.11 -11.94 19.70
N VAL A 468 3.88 -12.07 21.03
CA VAL A 468 4.90 -11.85 22.08
C VAL A 468 5.12 -13.15 22.83
N LEU A 469 6.34 -13.65 22.80
CA LEU A 469 6.77 -14.93 23.38
C LEU A 469 7.68 -14.68 24.61
N ASP A 470 7.82 -15.69 25.47
CA ASP A 470 8.83 -15.64 26.55
C ASP A 470 10.23 -15.94 25.98
N GLY A 471 11.01 -14.88 25.80
CA GLY A 471 12.37 -14.96 25.25
C GLY A 471 13.40 -15.56 26.21
N SER A 472 13.01 -15.88 27.44
CA SER A 472 13.84 -16.53 28.43
C SER A 472 13.67 -18.05 28.43
N ASP A 473 12.64 -18.56 27.75
CA ASP A 473 12.40 -19.99 27.61
C ASP A 473 12.79 -20.51 26.22
N PRO A 474 13.80 -21.42 26.10
CA PRO A 474 14.20 -22.00 24.81
C PRO A 474 13.10 -22.74 24.06
N MET A 475 11.98 -23.08 24.71
CA MET A 475 10.83 -23.69 24.06
C MET A 475 10.27 -22.83 22.92
N PHE A 476 10.40 -21.53 23.01
CA PHE A 476 9.87 -20.57 22.03
C PHE A 476 10.84 -20.25 20.87
N GLU A 477 11.95 -20.98 20.75
CA GLU A 477 12.78 -20.90 19.54
C GLU A 477 12.01 -21.39 18.33
N TRP A 478 12.28 -20.77 17.17
CA TRP A 478 11.78 -21.29 15.91
C TRP A 478 12.41 -22.63 15.59
N VAL A 479 11.62 -23.58 15.15
CA VAL A 479 12.07 -24.95 14.88
C VAL A 479 12.27 -25.18 13.39
N GLU A 480 13.35 -25.88 13.03
CA GLU A 480 13.63 -26.25 11.66
C GLU A 480 12.55 -27.21 11.12
N ALA A 481 12.15 -27.00 9.87
CA ALA A 481 11.28 -27.90 9.11
C ALA A 481 11.92 -28.25 7.77
N GLN A 482 11.77 -29.52 7.36
CA GLN A 482 12.27 -29.94 6.06
C GLN A 482 11.44 -29.30 4.94
N GLY A 483 12.10 -28.76 3.91
CA GLY A 483 11.44 -28.11 2.76
C GLY A 483 11.14 -26.63 2.96
N ALA A 484 11.43 -26.07 4.14
CA ALA A 484 11.35 -24.62 4.34
C ALA A 484 12.53 -23.90 3.65
N ARG A 485 12.31 -22.70 3.17
CA ARG A 485 13.35 -21.82 2.60
C ARG A 485 14.50 -21.63 3.59
N ASP A 486 14.18 -21.14 4.79
CA ASP A 486 15.14 -20.87 5.84
C ASP A 486 14.87 -21.72 7.09
N PRO A 487 15.93 -22.01 7.89
CA PRO A 487 15.76 -22.66 9.19
C PRO A 487 14.83 -21.87 10.11
N GLY A 488 13.75 -22.51 10.55
CA GLY A 488 12.77 -21.88 11.45
C GLY A 488 11.57 -21.26 10.75
N LEU A 489 11.40 -21.42 9.45
CA LEU A 489 10.18 -21.07 8.73
C LEU A 489 9.26 -22.27 8.48
N VAL A 490 8.00 -22.00 8.20
CA VAL A 490 7.00 -22.97 7.78
C VAL A 490 7.29 -23.38 6.34
N PRO A 491 7.37 -24.69 5.99
CA PRO A 491 7.58 -25.15 4.62
C PRO A 491 6.29 -25.04 3.78
N TYR A 492 6.45 -24.97 2.45
CA TYR A 492 5.34 -24.79 1.50
C TYR A 492 4.19 -25.80 1.70
N GLU A 493 4.50 -27.08 1.93
CA GLU A 493 3.47 -28.11 2.10
C GLU A 493 2.58 -27.93 3.34
N ALA A 494 2.99 -27.05 4.28
CA ALA A 494 2.21 -26.72 5.48
C ALA A 494 1.57 -25.32 5.38
N MET A 495 1.62 -24.67 4.21
CA MET A 495 1.02 -23.36 3.97
C MET A 495 -0.40 -23.49 3.42
N PRO A 496 -1.28 -22.50 3.67
CA PRO A 496 -2.66 -22.52 3.15
C PRO A 496 -2.71 -22.29 1.63
N VAL A 497 -3.19 -23.28 0.90
CA VAL A 497 -3.34 -23.25 -0.56
C VAL A 497 -4.67 -23.86 -0.95
N VAL A 498 -5.39 -23.27 -1.93
CA VAL A 498 -6.61 -23.82 -2.51
C VAL A 498 -6.76 -23.44 -3.97
N GLU A 499 -7.28 -24.36 -4.79
CA GLU A 499 -7.65 -24.17 -6.19
C GLU A 499 -9.13 -24.52 -6.37
N ARG A 500 -9.84 -23.73 -7.23
CA ARG A 500 -11.28 -23.89 -7.48
C ARG A 500 -11.61 -23.55 -8.94
N ASP A 501 -12.76 -24.04 -9.39
CA ASP A 501 -13.31 -23.76 -10.71
C ASP A 501 -14.37 -22.64 -10.69
N ASP A 502 -14.87 -22.25 -9.48
CA ASP A 502 -15.84 -21.15 -9.32
C ASP A 502 -15.15 -19.83 -8.99
N TYR A 503 -14.70 -19.61 -7.75
CA TYR A 503 -13.92 -18.42 -7.38
C TYR A 503 -13.12 -18.60 -6.10
N VAL A 504 -12.08 -17.79 -5.95
CA VAL A 504 -11.38 -17.52 -4.70
C VAL A 504 -11.17 -16.02 -4.54
N PHE A 505 -11.09 -15.53 -3.29
CA PHE A 505 -10.80 -14.14 -3.00
C PHE A 505 -10.03 -13.94 -1.70
N ASN A 506 -9.44 -12.77 -1.56
CA ASN A 506 -8.95 -12.28 -0.27
C ASN A 506 -9.13 -10.76 -0.16
N ALA A 507 -9.43 -10.29 1.06
CA ALA A 507 -9.57 -8.88 1.40
C ALA A 507 -8.82 -8.56 2.72
N ASN A 508 -7.61 -9.08 2.87
CA ASN A 508 -6.65 -8.92 3.97
C ASN A 508 -7.04 -9.52 5.33
N ASP A 509 -8.18 -10.17 5.46
CA ASP A 509 -8.37 -11.10 6.57
C ASP A 509 -7.56 -12.39 6.31
N SER A 510 -7.44 -13.28 7.30
CA SER A 510 -6.66 -14.50 7.13
C SER A 510 -7.19 -15.38 6.00
N TYR A 511 -6.37 -16.30 5.55
CA TYR A 511 -6.66 -17.31 4.53
C TYR A 511 -7.93 -18.13 4.75
N TRP A 512 -8.52 -18.11 5.94
CA TRP A 512 -9.63 -18.99 6.34
C TRP A 512 -10.90 -18.86 5.49
N VAL A 513 -11.19 -17.67 4.94
CA VAL A 513 -12.39 -17.40 4.12
C VAL A 513 -11.97 -16.98 2.71
N PRO A 514 -11.42 -17.90 1.89
CA PRO A 514 -11.11 -17.61 0.50
C PRO A 514 -12.33 -17.75 -0.42
N HIS A 515 -13.43 -18.24 0.12
CA HIS A 515 -14.71 -18.46 -0.53
C HIS A 515 -15.85 -18.27 0.49
N ALA A 516 -17.04 -17.81 0.05
CA ALA A 516 -18.15 -17.48 0.96
C ALA A 516 -18.64 -18.65 1.80
N THR A 517 -18.64 -19.86 1.23
CA THR A 517 -19.22 -21.05 1.85
C THR A 517 -18.21 -22.22 2.03
N GLU A 518 -17.09 -22.20 1.31
CA GLU A 518 -16.07 -23.26 1.36
C GLU A 518 -14.84 -22.74 2.09
N LEU A 519 -14.82 -22.95 3.41
CA LEU A 519 -13.78 -22.42 4.29
C LEU A 519 -12.49 -23.26 4.20
N LEU A 520 -11.34 -22.58 4.19
CA LEU A 520 -10.02 -23.23 4.18
C LEU A 520 -9.59 -23.52 5.62
N GLU A 521 -9.97 -24.67 6.15
CA GLU A 521 -9.64 -25.14 7.49
C GLU A 521 -8.56 -26.23 7.44
N GLY A 522 -7.62 -26.21 8.39
CA GLY A 522 -6.55 -27.20 8.48
C GLY A 522 -5.63 -26.96 9.67
N ASP A 523 -4.66 -27.86 9.84
CA ASP A 523 -3.62 -27.76 10.88
C ASP A 523 -2.52 -26.77 10.46
N TYR A 524 -2.93 -25.56 10.05
CA TYR A 524 -2.00 -24.49 9.71
C TYR A 524 -1.46 -23.81 10.96
N SER A 525 -0.23 -23.30 10.89
CA SER A 525 0.33 -22.49 11.97
C SER A 525 -0.58 -21.29 12.28
N PRO A 526 -0.94 -21.02 13.54
CA PRO A 526 -1.72 -19.83 13.89
C PRO A 526 -0.99 -18.51 13.53
N LEU A 527 0.31 -18.57 13.25
CA LEU A 527 1.09 -17.42 12.78
C LEU A 527 0.78 -17.06 11.32
N HIS A 528 0.18 -17.93 10.51
CA HIS A 528 -0.40 -17.55 9.20
C HIS A 528 -1.65 -16.69 9.31
N GLY A 529 -2.24 -16.61 10.48
CA GLY A 529 -3.45 -15.86 10.78
C GLY A 529 -4.55 -16.73 11.37
N PRO A 530 -5.52 -16.11 12.05
CA PRO A 530 -6.53 -16.84 12.81
C PRO A 530 -7.58 -17.49 11.92
N GLN A 531 -7.95 -18.74 12.27
CA GLN A 531 -9.18 -19.38 11.80
C GLN A 531 -10.35 -19.09 12.76
N ARG A 532 -11.57 -19.23 12.30
CA ARG A 532 -12.81 -19.16 13.09
C ARG A 532 -12.98 -17.87 13.89
N THR A 533 -12.52 -16.75 13.32
CA THR A 533 -12.65 -15.40 13.89
C THR A 533 -13.48 -14.49 12.99
N ALA A 534 -14.08 -13.47 13.57
CA ALA A 534 -14.95 -12.55 12.83
C ALA A 534 -14.19 -11.80 11.72
N ARG A 535 -14.84 -11.70 10.57
CA ARG A 535 -14.30 -11.03 9.37
C ARG A 535 -14.65 -9.55 9.37
N THR A 536 -13.82 -8.77 8.69
CA THR A 536 -14.10 -7.35 8.46
C THR A 536 -15.36 -7.16 7.59
N PRO A 537 -16.07 -6.04 7.73
CA PRO A 537 -17.17 -5.71 6.83
C PRO A 537 -16.78 -5.77 5.35
N ARG A 538 -15.54 -5.39 5.01
CA ARG A 538 -15.04 -5.44 3.63
C ARG A 538 -14.88 -6.88 3.13
N THR A 539 -14.32 -7.78 3.90
CA THR A 539 -14.24 -9.21 3.52
C THR A 539 -15.63 -9.79 3.28
N ARG A 540 -16.57 -9.44 4.13
CA ARG A 540 -17.97 -9.90 4.01
C ARG A 540 -18.66 -9.34 2.76
N GLU A 541 -18.44 -8.06 2.38
CA GLU A 541 -18.98 -7.51 1.12
C GLU A 541 -18.37 -8.19 -0.10
N ASN A 542 -17.06 -8.44 -0.10
CA ASN A 542 -16.41 -9.16 -1.20
C ASN A 542 -17.02 -10.58 -1.37
N ALA A 543 -17.23 -11.30 -0.27
CA ALA A 543 -17.89 -12.60 -0.29
C ALA A 543 -19.33 -12.51 -0.82
N VAL A 544 -20.12 -11.53 -0.37
CA VAL A 544 -21.50 -11.33 -0.83
C VAL A 544 -21.55 -11.02 -2.32
N VAL A 545 -20.66 -10.15 -2.83
CA VAL A 545 -20.58 -9.78 -4.25
C VAL A 545 -20.28 -11.00 -5.13
N LEU A 546 -19.31 -11.82 -4.71
CA LEU A 546 -18.87 -12.99 -5.50
C LEU A 546 -19.85 -14.16 -5.42
N ASP A 547 -20.55 -14.33 -4.32
CA ASP A 547 -21.48 -15.45 -4.13
C ASP A 547 -22.89 -15.17 -4.67
N ASP A 548 -23.28 -13.90 -4.88
CA ASP A 548 -24.61 -13.54 -5.37
C ASP A 548 -24.84 -14.01 -6.82
N ARG A 549 -25.74 -14.99 -6.94
CA ARG A 549 -26.21 -15.57 -8.23
C ARG A 549 -27.64 -15.15 -8.56
N SER A 550 -28.15 -14.15 -7.86
CA SER A 550 -29.51 -13.67 -8.15
C SER A 550 -29.56 -12.91 -9.48
N PRO A 551 -30.68 -12.88 -10.19
CA PRO A 551 -30.81 -12.16 -11.45
C PRO A 551 -30.54 -10.65 -11.36
N ASP A 552 -30.69 -10.07 -10.17
CA ASP A 552 -30.38 -8.66 -9.89
C ASP A 552 -28.97 -8.52 -9.27
N GLY A 553 -28.20 -9.60 -9.21
CA GLY A 553 -26.84 -9.66 -8.65
C GLY A 553 -25.78 -9.07 -9.58
N PRO A 554 -24.54 -8.95 -9.08
CA PRO A 554 -23.44 -8.36 -9.86
C PRO A 554 -23.07 -9.11 -11.14
N ALA A 555 -23.33 -10.43 -11.19
CA ALA A 555 -23.05 -11.30 -12.33
C ALA A 555 -24.27 -11.47 -13.28
N GLY A 556 -25.26 -10.61 -13.18
CA GLY A 556 -26.41 -10.60 -14.09
C GLY A 556 -27.34 -11.82 -14.02
N ASP A 557 -28.18 -11.99 -15.05
CA ASP A 557 -29.29 -12.98 -15.08
C ASP A 557 -28.79 -14.44 -15.07
N ASP A 558 -27.63 -14.74 -15.60
CA ASP A 558 -27.04 -16.08 -15.69
C ASP A 558 -26.14 -16.45 -14.52
N GLY A 559 -25.73 -15.45 -13.73
CA GLY A 559 -24.83 -15.61 -12.59
C GLY A 559 -23.37 -15.88 -12.99
N GLU A 560 -22.98 -15.55 -14.22
CA GLU A 560 -21.63 -15.64 -14.78
C GLU A 560 -21.12 -14.22 -15.09
N PHE A 561 -19.92 -13.89 -14.68
CA PHE A 561 -19.35 -12.57 -14.90
C PHE A 561 -18.83 -12.39 -16.32
N THR A 562 -19.21 -11.31 -16.95
CA THR A 562 -18.47 -10.69 -18.07
C THR A 562 -17.42 -9.71 -17.54
N LEU A 563 -16.50 -9.24 -18.39
CA LEU A 563 -15.55 -8.19 -18.02
C LEU A 563 -16.25 -6.89 -17.58
N ASP A 564 -17.36 -6.52 -18.22
CA ASP A 564 -18.14 -5.34 -17.88
C ASP A 564 -18.76 -5.45 -16.48
N GLU A 565 -19.42 -6.58 -16.18
CA GLU A 565 -20.03 -6.85 -14.88
C GLU A 565 -18.99 -6.95 -13.79
N LEU A 566 -17.82 -7.54 -14.07
CA LEU A 566 -16.69 -7.58 -13.13
C LEU A 566 -16.17 -6.18 -12.78
N ALA A 567 -15.98 -5.34 -13.80
CA ALA A 567 -15.55 -3.95 -13.63
C ALA A 567 -16.58 -3.14 -12.83
N ASP A 568 -17.87 -3.28 -13.14
CA ASP A 568 -18.97 -2.62 -12.43
C ASP A 568 -19.07 -3.10 -10.97
N ALA A 569 -18.90 -4.40 -10.71
CA ALA A 569 -18.93 -5.00 -9.39
C ALA A 569 -17.83 -4.42 -8.46
N THR A 570 -16.63 -4.16 -9.00
CA THR A 570 -15.55 -3.57 -8.20
C THR A 570 -15.82 -2.13 -7.77
N LEU A 571 -16.55 -1.36 -8.57
CA LEU A 571 -16.85 0.05 -8.34
C LEU A 571 -18.33 0.31 -7.98
N GLN A 572 -19.09 -0.73 -7.59
CA GLN A 572 -20.48 -0.56 -7.16
C GLN A 572 -20.64 0.33 -5.91
N ASN A 573 -19.57 0.47 -5.12
CA ASN A 573 -19.49 1.32 -3.94
C ASN A 573 -20.57 1.06 -2.88
N ARG A 574 -21.20 -0.10 -2.84
CA ARG A 574 -22.14 -0.48 -1.78
C ARG A 574 -21.35 -0.83 -0.52
N GLY A 575 -21.79 -0.31 0.63
CA GLY A 575 -21.17 -0.62 1.91
C GLY A 575 -21.85 -1.83 2.58
N TYR A 576 -21.07 -2.75 3.11
CA TYR A 576 -21.60 -3.89 3.88
C TYR A 576 -22.40 -3.45 5.11
N THR A 577 -21.87 -2.51 5.89
CA THR A 577 -22.52 -2.03 7.12
C THR A 577 -23.81 -1.30 6.81
N SER A 578 -23.88 -0.52 5.73
CA SER A 578 -25.13 0.10 5.29
C SER A 578 -26.12 -0.95 4.78
N ARG A 579 -25.68 -1.95 4.01
CA ARG A 579 -26.52 -3.09 3.59
C ARG A 579 -27.14 -3.81 4.78
N ALA A 580 -26.36 -4.05 5.83
CA ALA A 580 -26.77 -4.86 6.97
C ALA A 580 -27.63 -4.11 8.01
N LEU A 581 -27.46 -2.78 8.15
CA LEU A 581 -27.92 -2.05 9.33
C LEU A 581 -28.72 -0.77 9.02
N LEU A 582 -28.68 -0.25 7.79
CA LEU A 582 -29.28 1.06 7.47
C LEU A 582 -30.79 1.11 7.78
N ASP A 583 -31.55 0.11 7.35
CA ASP A 583 -32.99 0.05 7.56
C ASP A 583 -33.35 0.02 9.06
N ASP A 584 -32.59 -0.73 9.86
CA ASP A 584 -32.76 -0.82 11.30
C ASP A 584 -32.45 0.50 12.00
N VAL A 585 -31.37 1.20 11.61
CA VAL A 585 -31.02 2.52 12.14
C VAL A 585 -32.09 3.56 11.78
N VAL A 586 -32.58 3.55 10.55
CA VAL A 586 -33.69 4.42 10.11
C VAL A 586 -34.98 4.11 10.91
N ALA A 587 -35.27 2.83 11.17
CA ALA A 587 -36.40 2.46 11.99
C ALA A 587 -36.31 2.97 13.46
N ARG A 588 -35.08 3.02 14.02
CA ARG A 588 -34.81 3.61 15.35
C ARG A 588 -35.07 5.12 15.42
N CYS A 589 -34.95 5.81 14.32
CA CYS A 589 -35.27 7.24 14.22
C CYS A 589 -36.74 7.59 14.42
N ALA A 590 -37.67 6.61 14.33
CA ALA A 590 -39.09 6.85 14.36
C ALA A 590 -39.56 7.55 15.66
N GLY A 591 -40.00 8.81 15.51
CA GLY A 591 -40.49 9.63 16.63
C GLY A 591 -39.41 10.27 17.49
N VAL A 592 -38.13 10.13 17.15
CA VAL A 592 -37.02 10.80 17.81
C VAL A 592 -36.68 12.08 17.06
N THR A 593 -36.59 13.19 17.79
CA THR A 593 -36.19 14.50 17.22
C THR A 593 -34.87 14.96 17.78
N THR A 594 -34.59 14.71 19.05
CA THR A 594 -33.36 15.17 19.71
C THR A 594 -32.75 14.06 20.53
N VAL A 595 -31.42 14.05 20.61
CA VAL A 595 -30.62 13.11 21.40
C VAL A 595 -29.58 13.90 22.20
N GLU A 596 -29.41 13.51 23.46
CA GLU A 596 -28.36 14.07 24.33
C GLU A 596 -27.04 13.32 24.06
N VAL A 597 -25.93 14.07 23.80
CA VAL A 597 -24.61 13.51 23.70
C VAL A 597 -23.69 14.07 24.77
N PRO A 598 -22.84 13.23 25.42
CA PRO A 598 -21.88 13.71 26.41
C PRO A 598 -20.76 14.55 25.77
N GLU A 599 -19.93 15.15 26.59
CA GLU A 599 -18.68 15.77 26.11
C GLU A 599 -17.76 14.71 25.47
N LEU A 600 -17.15 15.07 24.36
CA LEU A 600 -16.04 14.33 23.73
C LEU A 600 -14.75 15.08 24.07
N PRO A 601 -13.86 14.54 24.93
CA PRO A 601 -12.58 15.18 25.25
C PRO A 601 -11.72 15.37 24.00
N GLY A 602 -10.98 16.47 23.95
CA GLY A 602 -9.98 16.68 22.90
C GLY A 602 -8.79 15.70 23.04
N ALA A 603 -8.11 15.48 21.93
CA ALA A 603 -6.84 14.76 21.85
C ALA A 603 -5.78 15.65 21.22
N GLU A 604 -4.52 15.20 21.22
CA GLU A 604 -3.43 15.92 20.57
C GLU A 604 -3.76 16.14 19.08
N GLY A 605 -3.68 17.40 18.66
CA GLY A 605 -3.98 17.80 17.27
C GLY A 605 -5.47 17.90 16.92
N ALA A 606 -6.41 17.59 17.84
CA ALA A 606 -7.84 17.66 17.56
C ALA A 606 -8.64 18.26 18.74
N PRO A 607 -9.56 19.22 18.49
CA PRO A 607 -10.38 19.80 19.53
C PRO A 607 -11.44 18.82 20.04
N GLY A 608 -11.81 18.94 21.34
CA GLY A 608 -12.95 18.24 21.92
C GLY A 608 -14.28 18.90 21.50
N LEU A 609 -15.36 18.16 21.69
CA LEU A 609 -16.71 18.64 21.45
C LEU A 609 -17.51 18.70 22.77
N PRO A 610 -18.29 19.79 23.03
CA PRO A 610 -19.04 19.91 24.27
C PRO A 610 -20.24 18.95 24.30
N ALA A 611 -20.72 18.64 25.50
CA ALA A 611 -22.02 17.99 25.66
C ALA A 611 -23.13 18.84 24.99
N ALA A 612 -24.06 18.20 24.32
CA ALA A 612 -25.11 18.88 23.57
C ALA A 612 -26.40 18.06 23.46
N THR A 613 -27.50 18.81 23.23
CA THR A 613 -28.77 18.22 22.73
C THR A 613 -28.78 18.42 21.23
N VAL A 614 -28.75 17.34 20.47
CA VAL A 614 -28.60 17.37 18.99
C VAL A 614 -29.93 17.06 18.34
N ASP A 615 -30.36 17.86 17.38
CA ASP A 615 -31.50 17.56 16.50
C ASP A 615 -31.06 16.53 15.45
N VAL A 616 -31.57 15.30 15.56
CA VAL A 616 -31.25 14.19 14.66
C VAL A 616 -32.29 14.00 13.55
N ALA A 617 -33.41 14.70 13.59
CA ALA A 617 -34.49 14.49 12.62
C ALA A 617 -34.05 14.73 11.16
N PRO A 618 -33.23 15.76 10.83
CA PRO A 618 -32.69 15.93 9.47
C PRO A 618 -31.78 14.77 9.06
N ALA A 619 -30.91 14.30 9.95
CA ALA A 619 -30.00 13.17 9.69
C ALA A 619 -30.77 11.87 9.43
N CYS A 620 -31.79 11.59 10.22
CA CYS A 620 -32.71 10.47 10.01
C CYS A 620 -33.42 10.52 8.65
N ALA A 621 -33.80 11.72 8.19
CA ALA A 621 -34.43 11.89 6.88
C ALA A 621 -33.43 11.64 5.74
N VAL A 622 -32.18 12.06 5.89
CA VAL A 622 -31.11 11.80 4.93
C VAL A 622 -30.83 10.31 4.83
N LEU A 623 -30.62 9.64 5.96
CA LEU A 623 -30.37 8.19 5.98
C LEU A 623 -31.57 7.40 5.41
N GLY A 624 -32.80 7.82 5.70
CA GLY A 624 -33.98 7.17 5.14
C GLY A 624 -34.19 7.36 3.63
N ALA A 625 -33.47 8.28 3.00
CA ALA A 625 -33.47 8.51 1.56
C ALA A 625 -32.25 7.90 0.85
N TRP A 626 -31.24 7.45 1.60
CA TRP A 626 -30.01 6.92 1.08
C TRP A 626 -30.12 5.41 0.75
N ASP A 627 -29.52 4.98 -0.35
CA ASP A 627 -29.54 3.60 -0.84
C ASP A 627 -28.37 2.72 -0.35
N GLY A 628 -27.51 3.25 0.53
CA GLY A 628 -26.35 2.53 1.07
C GLY A 628 -25.11 2.53 0.17
N VAL A 629 -25.11 3.34 -0.91
CA VAL A 629 -24.03 3.42 -1.89
C VAL A 629 -23.16 4.68 -1.65
N TYR A 630 -21.83 4.54 -1.81
CA TYR A 630 -20.85 5.59 -1.60
C TYR A 630 -20.42 6.29 -2.91
N ASP A 631 -21.43 6.69 -3.71
CA ASP A 631 -21.21 7.48 -4.91
C ASP A 631 -21.24 8.98 -4.60
N LEU A 632 -20.64 9.78 -5.51
CA LEU A 632 -20.40 11.20 -5.30
C LEU A 632 -21.66 12.04 -5.05
N ASP A 633 -22.80 11.64 -5.62
CA ASP A 633 -24.08 12.33 -5.53
C ASP A 633 -24.95 11.88 -4.33
N ARG A 634 -24.45 11.00 -3.48
CA ARG A 634 -25.16 10.48 -2.30
C ARG A 634 -24.88 11.29 -1.05
N SER A 635 -25.94 11.61 -0.28
CA SER A 635 -25.84 12.42 0.95
C SER A 635 -25.70 11.59 2.24
N GLY A 636 -25.98 10.31 2.24
CA GLY A 636 -25.88 9.44 3.43
C GLY A 636 -24.46 9.12 3.91
N PRO A 637 -23.48 8.92 3.00
CA PRO A 637 -22.13 8.46 3.36
C PRO A 637 -21.42 9.29 4.44
N PRO A 638 -21.40 10.63 4.44
CA PRO A 638 -20.71 11.37 5.49
C PRO A 638 -21.30 11.13 6.89
N LEU A 639 -22.62 11.03 7.01
CA LEU A 639 -23.29 10.72 8.29
C LEU A 639 -22.97 9.31 8.76
N TRP A 640 -23.07 8.33 7.88
CA TRP A 640 -22.83 6.92 8.20
C TRP A 640 -21.40 6.67 8.62
N ARG A 641 -20.45 7.24 7.89
CA ARG A 641 -19.03 7.16 8.21
C ARG A 641 -18.72 7.73 9.59
N GLU A 642 -19.21 8.94 9.90
CA GLU A 642 -18.99 9.55 11.21
C GLU A 642 -19.68 8.77 12.34
N LEU A 643 -20.75 8.05 12.06
CA LEU A 643 -21.35 7.13 13.01
C LEU A 643 -20.43 5.94 13.28
N LEU A 644 -19.90 5.30 12.24
CA LEU A 644 -19.03 4.11 12.37
C LEU A 644 -17.66 4.43 13.01
N LEU A 645 -17.06 5.58 12.69
CA LEU A 645 -15.74 5.99 13.19
C LEU A 645 -15.68 6.22 14.73
N GLN A 646 -16.80 6.14 15.41
CA GLN A 646 -16.88 6.20 16.86
C GLN A 646 -16.90 4.81 17.51
N LEU A 647 -16.85 3.76 16.72
CA LEU A 647 -16.80 2.37 17.14
C LEU A 647 -15.37 1.84 17.01
N ASP A 648 -14.98 1.03 17.97
CA ASP A 648 -13.69 0.34 17.89
C ASP A 648 -13.74 -0.83 16.87
N PRO A 649 -12.61 -1.22 16.25
CA PRO A 649 -12.59 -2.34 15.30
C PRO A 649 -13.23 -3.64 15.80
N PRO A 650 -13.08 -4.08 17.06
CA PRO A 650 -13.81 -5.24 17.59
C PRO A 650 -15.33 -5.07 17.56
N GLU A 651 -15.86 -3.87 17.86
CA GLU A 651 -17.30 -3.60 17.80
C GLU A 651 -17.84 -3.71 16.36
N LEU A 652 -17.06 -3.27 15.38
CA LEU A 652 -17.44 -3.35 13.98
C LEU A 652 -17.37 -4.79 13.43
N ARG A 653 -16.51 -5.62 13.99
CA ARG A 653 -16.34 -7.03 13.55
C ARG A 653 -17.36 -7.96 14.19
N ALA A 654 -17.59 -7.89 15.51
CA ALA A 654 -18.32 -8.93 16.22
C ALA A 654 -18.99 -8.55 17.54
N GLU A 655 -18.55 -7.49 18.20
CA GLU A 655 -18.84 -7.25 19.60
C GLU A 655 -19.55 -5.93 19.87
N GLY A 656 -19.97 -5.72 21.12
CA GLY A 656 -20.39 -4.44 21.64
C GLY A 656 -21.81 -4.02 21.28
N ARG A 657 -21.95 -2.73 20.94
CA ARG A 657 -23.25 -2.03 20.88
C ARG A 657 -24.00 -2.21 19.56
N LEU A 658 -23.33 -2.70 18.52
CA LEU A 658 -23.83 -2.63 17.14
C LEU A 658 -24.70 -3.83 16.78
N TRP A 659 -24.26 -5.05 17.08
CA TRP A 659 -24.85 -6.29 16.56
C TRP A 659 -25.82 -6.98 17.52
N ALA A 660 -26.95 -7.47 16.98
CA ALA A 660 -27.93 -8.25 17.73
C ALA A 660 -27.56 -9.72 17.85
N GLU A 661 -27.15 -10.32 16.73
CA GLU A 661 -26.71 -11.70 16.66
C GLU A 661 -25.19 -11.72 16.71
N PRO A 662 -24.57 -12.50 17.60
CA PRO A 662 -23.12 -12.60 17.70
C PRO A 662 -22.53 -13.30 16.50
N PHE A 663 -21.20 -13.19 16.35
CA PHE A 663 -20.45 -13.93 15.37
C PHE A 663 -20.60 -15.45 15.58
N ASP A 664 -20.87 -16.16 14.49
CA ASP A 664 -20.91 -17.63 14.42
C ASP A 664 -19.84 -18.09 13.42
N PRO A 665 -18.83 -18.85 13.86
CA PRO A 665 -17.76 -19.31 12.98
C PRO A 665 -18.21 -20.29 11.89
N ASP A 666 -19.38 -20.89 12.00
CA ASP A 666 -19.93 -21.74 10.94
C ASP A 666 -20.68 -20.93 9.87
N HIS A 667 -20.90 -19.62 10.11
CA HIS A 667 -21.54 -18.66 9.22
C HIS A 667 -20.79 -17.31 9.20
N PRO A 668 -19.50 -17.29 8.80
CA PRO A 668 -18.64 -16.12 8.97
C PRO A 668 -18.98 -14.93 8.05
N VAL A 669 -19.70 -15.16 6.96
CA VAL A 669 -20.12 -14.09 6.04
C VAL A 669 -21.42 -13.46 6.51
N GLU A 670 -22.37 -14.25 7.01
CA GLU A 670 -23.69 -13.77 7.45
C GLU A 670 -23.67 -13.17 8.86
N THR A 671 -22.72 -13.57 9.70
CA THR A 671 -22.66 -13.13 11.11
C THR A 671 -21.39 -12.33 11.42
N PRO A 672 -21.49 -11.36 12.37
CA PRO A 672 -22.66 -10.95 13.18
C PRO A 672 -23.73 -10.26 12.33
N SER A 673 -24.98 -10.22 12.79
CA SER A 673 -26.09 -9.64 12.02
C SER A 673 -27.11 -8.90 12.89
N GLY A 674 -27.93 -8.08 12.22
CA GLY A 674 -29.01 -7.29 12.83
C GLY A 674 -28.50 -6.22 13.80
N LEU A 675 -29.29 -5.18 14.03
CA LEU A 675 -28.95 -4.10 14.94
C LEU A 675 -29.31 -4.46 16.39
N ALA A 676 -28.36 -4.33 17.31
CA ALA A 676 -28.56 -4.60 18.74
C ALA A 676 -29.80 -3.85 19.29
N VAL A 677 -30.58 -4.48 20.16
CA VAL A 677 -31.80 -3.91 20.71
C VAL A 677 -31.49 -2.74 21.66
N ALA A 678 -32.22 -1.63 21.53
CA ALA A 678 -32.05 -0.48 22.42
C ALA A 678 -32.37 -0.87 23.89
N PRO A 679 -31.57 -0.39 24.86
CA PRO A 679 -31.82 -0.63 26.27
C PRO A 679 -33.18 -0.11 26.71
N ALA A 680 -33.94 -0.92 27.46
CA ALA A 680 -35.24 -0.48 27.99
C ALA A 680 -35.06 0.65 29.02
N GLY A 681 -35.49 1.86 28.67
CA GLY A 681 -35.52 3.02 29.58
C GLY A 681 -34.22 3.77 29.77
N GLY A 682 -33.24 3.55 28.86
CA GLY A 682 -31.98 4.29 28.75
C GLY A 682 -31.83 5.02 27.40
N PRO A 683 -30.75 5.80 27.22
CA PRO A 683 -30.43 6.35 25.92
C PRO A 683 -30.13 5.23 24.92
N ASP A 684 -30.48 5.47 23.66
CA ASP A 684 -30.20 4.53 22.57
C ASP A 684 -28.74 4.77 22.07
N PRO A 685 -27.83 3.81 22.27
CA PRO A 685 -26.42 4.02 21.93
C PRO A 685 -26.18 4.28 20.43
N VAL A 686 -27.01 3.73 19.53
CA VAL A 686 -26.91 3.94 18.10
C VAL A 686 -27.34 5.35 17.71
N LEU A 687 -28.41 5.85 18.34
CA LEU A 687 -28.85 7.24 18.14
C LEU A 687 -27.87 8.25 18.78
N GLU A 688 -27.16 7.89 19.84
CA GLU A 688 -26.06 8.70 20.37
C GLU A 688 -24.89 8.79 19.37
N LEU A 689 -24.52 7.68 18.69
CA LEU A 689 -23.52 7.68 17.61
C LEU A 689 -23.97 8.57 16.46
N LEU A 690 -25.23 8.47 16.02
CA LEU A 690 -25.80 9.34 14.98
C LEU A 690 -25.80 10.82 15.39
N ALA A 691 -26.18 11.12 16.61
CA ALA A 691 -26.17 12.49 17.12
C ALA A 691 -24.75 13.07 17.21
N ARG A 692 -23.77 12.23 17.57
CA ARG A 692 -22.35 12.59 17.56
C ARG A 692 -21.87 12.86 16.13
N ALA A 693 -22.25 12.02 15.15
CA ALA A 693 -21.96 12.25 13.74
C ALA A 693 -22.47 13.62 13.26
N VAL A 694 -23.71 13.97 13.59
CA VAL A 694 -24.29 15.29 13.30
C VAL A 694 -23.50 16.42 13.97
N GLN A 695 -23.06 16.22 15.22
CA GLN A 695 -22.26 17.21 15.93
C GLN A 695 -20.88 17.42 15.28
N ILE A 696 -20.23 16.34 14.84
CA ILE A 696 -18.91 16.40 14.15
C ILE A 696 -19.05 17.15 12.82
N LEU A 697 -20.03 16.78 11.98
CA LEU A 697 -20.30 17.50 10.72
C LEU A 697 -20.59 18.97 10.97
N GLY A 698 -21.39 19.28 11.98
CA GLY A 698 -21.69 20.65 12.37
C GLY A 698 -20.47 21.45 12.83
N ALA A 699 -19.53 20.83 13.56
CA ALA A 699 -18.28 21.46 13.98
C ALA A 699 -17.36 21.76 12.79
N ALA A 700 -17.44 20.94 11.75
CA ALA A 700 -16.76 21.16 10.48
C ALA A 700 -17.43 22.23 9.59
N GLY A 701 -18.68 22.59 9.89
CA GLY A 701 -19.51 23.43 9.01
C GLY A 701 -20.06 22.68 7.79
N VAL A 702 -20.10 21.33 7.85
CA VAL A 702 -20.63 20.47 6.80
C VAL A 702 -22.13 20.24 7.04
N PRO A 703 -23.00 20.55 6.06
CA PRO A 703 -24.43 20.25 6.16
C PRO A 703 -24.69 18.75 6.29
N VAL A 704 -25.72 18.35 7.04
CA VAL A 704 -26.08 16.94 7.22
C VAL A 704 -26.52 16.25 5.92
N ASP A 705 -26.96 17.02 4.93
CA ASP A 705 -27.35 16.61 3.58
C ASP A 705 -26.26 16.83 2.53
N ALA A 706 -25.04 17.17 2.95
CA ALA A 706 -23.88 17.24 2.05
C ALA A 706 -23.66 15.91 1.33
N THR A 707 -23.36 15.98 0.04
CA THR A 707 -23.03 14.76 -0.73
C THR A 707 -21.63 14.26 -0.42
N LEU A 708 -21.36 13.01 -0.77
CA LEU A 708 -20.00 12.46 -0.65
C LEU A 708 -19.01 13.31 -1.47
N GLY A 709 -19.36 13.71 -2.70
CA GLY A 709 -18.54 14.55 -3.56
C GLY A 709 -18.26 15.95 -3.01
N ASP A 710 -19.14 16.48 -2.16
CA ASP A 710 -18.89 17.74 -1.45
C ASP A 710 -17.82 17.60 -0.36
N THR A 711 -17.67 16.38 0.20
CA THR A 711 -16.91 16.16 1.42
C THR A 711 -15.67 15.28 1.25
N GLN A 712 -15.58 14.44 0.23
CA GLN A 712 -14.46 13.51 0.02
C GLN A 712 -13.71 13.86 -1.26
N PHE A 713 -12.40 14.09 -1.17
CA PHE A 713 -11.61 14.55 -2.30
C PHE A 713 -10.12 14.22 -2.17
N ALA A 714 -9.44 14.19 -3.31
CA ALA A 714 -7.99 14.27 -3.41
C ALA A 714 -7.58 15.67 -3.88
N LEU A 715 -6.36 16.10 -3.56
CA LEU A 715 -5.74 17.32 -4.08
C LEU A 715 -4.61 16.92 -5.05
N ARG A 716 -4.81 17.19 -6.35
CA ARG A 716 -3.83 16.90 -7.39
C ARG A 716 -3.33 18.19 -8.00
N ASN A 717 -2.07 18.55 -7.74
CA ASN A 717 -1.48 19.83 -8.18
C ASN A 717 -2.39 21.06 -7.85
N GLY A 718 -2.99 21.06 -6.64
CA GLY A 718 -3.93 22.11 -6.20
C GLY A 718 -5.36 21.97 -6.75
N THR A 719 -5.61 21.05 -7.68
CA THR A 719 -6.96 20.73 -8.17
C THR A 719 -7.67 19.82 -7.19
N ARG A 720 -8.87 20.20 -6.76
CA ARG A 720 -9.75 19.36 -5.93
C ARG A 720 -10.52 18.41 -6.82
N VAL A 721 -10.24 17.12 -6.71
CA VAL A 721 -10.95 16.06 -7.42
C VAL A 721 -11.82 15.31 -6.41
N PRO A 722 -13.16 15.25 -6.58
CA PRO A 722 -14.02 14.48 -5.69
C PRO A 722 -13.74 12.97 -5.87
N ILE A 723 -13.78 12.19 -4.79
CA ILE A 723 -13.45 10.76 -4.84
C ILE A 723 -14.61 9.95 -4.27
N HIS A 724 -15.08 8.95 -5.03
CA HIS A 724 -16.09 7.98 -4.58
C HIS A 724 -15.46 6.81 -3.81
N GLY A 725 -16.29 5.97 -3.19
CA GLY A 725 -15.84 4.82 -2.41
C GLY A 725 -15.91 5.05 -0.90
N GLY A 726 -15.77 3.97 -0.14
CA GLY A 726 -15.81 3.95 1.31
C GLY A 726 -14.47 3.60 1.94
N ASN A 727 -14.44 3.48 3.27
CA ASN A 727 -13.30 2.95 3.98
C ASN A 727 -13.51 1.46 4.35
N ASN A 728 -12.51 0.86 4.97
CA ASN A 728 -12.56 -0.55 5.39
C ASN A 728 -13.74 -0.88 6.33
N PHE A 729 -14.19 0.09 7.13
CA PHE A 729 -15.31 -0.06 8.08
C PHE A 729 -16.67 0.21 7.43
N ASP A 730 -16.73 1.06 6.42
CA ASP A 730 -17.89 1.17 5.53
C ASP A 730 -18.18 -0.17 4.87
N GLY A 731 -17.11 -0.92 4.56
CA GLY A 731 -17.17 -2.26 3.97
C GLY A 731 -17.44 -2.24 2.48
N THR A 732 -16.93 -1.25 1.73
CA THR A 732 -17.00 -1.22 0.27
C THR A 732 -15.90 -2.06 -0.37
N THR A 733 -16.06 -2.47 -1.63
CA THR A 733 -15.00 -3.08 -2.43
C THR A 733 -13.97 -2.05 -2.87
N ASN A 734 -14.40 -0.86 -3.25
CA ASN A 734 -13.55 0.28 -3.58
C ASN A 734 -13.20 1.08 -2.31
N ILE A 735 -11.95 0.98 -1.89
CA ILE A 735 -11.48 1.57 -0.63
C ILE A 735 -10.74 2.88 -0.87
N VAL A 736 -10.99 3.83 0.03
CA VAL A 736 -10.25 5.09 0.15
C VAL A 736 -9.86 5.35 1.59
N GLY A 737 -8.72 5.98 1.80
CA GLY A 737 -8.17 6.26 3.12
C GLY A 737 -7.50 7.63 3.23
N TYR A 738 -7.21 8.03 4.46
CA TYR A 738 -6.88 9.41 4.82
C TYR A 738 -5.41 9.62 5.18
N SER A 739 -4.63 8.56 5.36
CA SER A 739 -3.21 8.61 5.69
C SER A 739 -2.36 8.31 4.46
N GLY A 740 -1.35 9.14 4.21
CA GLY A 740 -0.35 8.89 3.16
C GLY A 740 0.87 8.12 3.69
N ALA A 741 1.76 7.71 2.78
CA ALA A 741 3.08 7.23 3.12
C ALA A 741 3.98 8.38 3.61
N SER A 742 5.15 8.04 4.17
CA SER A 742 6.19 9.03 4.48
C SER A 742 6.62 9.76 3.20
N ILE A 743 6.61 11.08 3.22
CA ILE A 743 6.89 11.93 2.06
C ILE A 743 7.96 12.93 2.44
N LEU A 744 8.94 13.11 1.55
CA LEU A 744 9.93 14.19 1.65
C LEU A 744 9.64 15.33 0.66
N ASP A 745 8.62 15.22 -0.17
CA ASP A 745 8.20 16.30 -1.07
C ASP A 745 7.43 17.38 -0.31
N PRO A 746 8.02 18.58 -0.10
CA PRO A 746 7.37 19.64 0.65
C PRO A 746 6.05 20.14 0.06
N ALA A 747 5.82 19.90 -1.24
CA ALA A 747 4.58 20.33 -1.89
C ALA A 747 3.41 19.38 -1.64
N LEU A 748 3.67 18.21 -1.05
CA LEU A 748 2.68 17.23 -0.61
C LEU A 748 2.45 17.27 0.91
N GLU A 749 3.22 18.06 1.64
CA GLU A 749 2.92 18.39 3.04
C GLU A 749 1.70 19.29 3.10
N ILE A 750 0.54 18.68 3.30
CA ILE A 750 -0.73 19.40 3.36
C ILE A 750 -1.16 19.52 4.82
N GLU A 751 -1.17 20.76 5.32
CA GLU A 751 -1.63 21.06 6.68
C GLU A 751 -3.11 20.71 6.84
N ARG A 752 -3.44 19.90 7.85
CA ARG A 752 -4.79 19.44 8.17
C ARG A 752 -5.18 19.87 9.58
N GLU A 753 -6.23 20.63 9.70
CA GLU A 753 -6.83 20.96 11.00
C GLU A 753 -8.01 20.02 11.27
N LEU A 754 -7.80 19.00 12.11
CA LEU A 754 -8.85 18.04 12.49
C LEU A 754 -9.98 18.75 13.25
N VAL A 755 -11.21 18.30 13.04
CA VAL A 755 -12.39 18.90 13.69
C VAL A 755 -12.82 18.14 14.96
N ALA A 756 -12.43 16.89 15.10
CA ALA A 756 -12.71 16.06 16.27
C ALA A 756 -11.67 14.90 16.38
N PRO A 757 -11.43 14.38 17.60
CA PRO A 757 -10.43 13.33 17.82
C PRO A 757 -10.75 11.98 17.15
N THR A 758 -12.02 11.70 16.90
CA THR A 758 -12.51 10.43 16.34
C THR A 758 -12.76 10.50 14.84
N SER A 759 -12.43 11.63 14.18
CA SER A 759 -12.78 11.87 12.79
C SER A 759 -11.58 12.33 11.96
N PRO A 760 -11.35 11.77 10.76
CA PRO A 760 -10.39 12.27 9.77
C PRO A 760 -10.89 13.54 9.04
N LEU A 761 -12.11 14.00 9.34
CA LEU A 761 -12.67 15.22 8.76
C LEU A 761 -11.82 16.43 9.19
N ALA A 762 -11.33 17.17 8.22
CA ALA A 762 -10.38 18.25 8.46
C ALA A 762 -10.68 19.49 7.62
N ARG A 763 -10.16 20.63 8.07
CA ARG A 763 -9.99 21.81 7.25
C ARG A 763 -8.63 21.72 6.56
N VAL A 764 -8.62 21.87 5.23
CA VAL A 764 -7.45 21.72 4.38
C VAL A 764 -7.42 22.92 3.43
N GLY A 765 -6.68 23.96 3.76
CA GLY A 765 -6.69 25.22 3.01
C GLY A 765 -8.11 25.83 2.94
N GLU A 766 -8.64 25.96 1.72
CA GLU A 766 -10.01 26.50 1.49
C GLU A 766 -11.10 25.40 1.57
N HIS A 767 -10.71 24.15 1.70
CA HIS A 767 -11.61 22.99 1.66
C HIS A 767 -11.87 22.44 3.07
N THR A 768 -13.04 21.85 3.24
CA THR A 768 -13.37 21.04 4.43
C THR A 768 -13.85 19.67 3.96
N GLY A 769 -13.29 18.61 4.54
CA GLY A 769 -13.69 17.26 4.15
C GLY A 769 -12.66 16.18 4.51
N TYR A 770 -12.82 15.04 3.89
CA TYR A 770 -11.92 13.90 3.97
C TYR A 770 -10.90 14.00 2.84
N LEU A 771 -9.66 14.34 3.17
CA LEU A 771 -8.57 14.35 2.20
C LEU A 771 -8.06 12.93 1.99
N ILE A 772 -8.28 12.41 0.78
CA ILE A 772 -7.84 11.07 0.38
C ILE A 772 -6.36 11.09 0.02
N ALA A 773 -5.60 10.14 0.56
CA ALA A 773 -4.17 9.98 0.35
C ALA A 773 -3.74 8.54 0.08
N ASN A 774 -4.65 7.58 0.19
CA ASN A 774 -4.44 6.17 -0.14
C ASN A 774 -5.75 5.48 -0.53
N GLY A 775 -5.67 4.23 -0.92
CA GLY A 775 -6.82 3.40 -1.30
C GLY A 775 -6.59 2.70 -2.62
N THR A 776 -7.67 2.40 -3.33
CA THR A 776 -7.62 1.85 -4.69
C THR A 776 -6.56 2.61 -5.48
N SER A 777 -5.53 1.91 -5.93
CA SER A 777 -4.32 2.49 -6.55
C SER A 777 -4.12 1.99 -7.98
N PHE A 778 -3.63 0.76 -8.18
CA PHE A 778 -3.69 0.07 -9.46
C PHE A 778 -4.90 -0.88 -9.45
N LEU A 779 -5.97 -0.50 -10.09
CA LEU A 779 -7.17 -1.34 -10.19
C LEU A 779 -7.24 -1.95 -11.60
N MET A 780 -7.26 -3.29 -11.67
CA MET A 780 -7.37 -4.04 -12.90
C MET A 780 -8.53 -5.03 -12.82
N ALA A 781 -9.37 -5.02 -13.83
CA ALA A 781 -10.32 -6.08 -14.18
C ALA A 781 -9.84 -6.76 -15.46
N LEU A 782 -9.62 -8.08 -15.41
CA LEU A 782 -9.10 -8.91 -16.50
C LEU A 782 -10.07 -10.02 -16.81
N ALA A 783 -10.25 -10.34 -18.07
CA ALA A 783 -10.94 -11.53 -18.55
C ALA A 783 -10.12 -12.22 -19.64
N PHE A 784 -10.02 -13.54 -19.58
CA PHE A 784 -9.49 -14.34 -20.66
C PHE A 784 -10.63 -14.77 -21.59
N THR A 785 -10.52 -14.43 -22.86
CA THR A 785 -11.51 -14.71 -23.90
C THR A 785 -10.92 -15.60 -25.00
N ASP A 786 -11.75 -16.07 -25.94
CA ASP A 786 -11.27 -16.82 -27.11
C ASP A 786 -10.30 -16.00 -28.00
N ASP A 787 -10.34 -14.66 -27.91
CA ASP A 787 -9.48 -13.73 -28.67
C ASP A 787 -8.23 -13.30 -27.86
N GLY A 788 -8.03 -13.82 -26.63
CA GLY A 788 -6.93 -13.49 -25.74
C GLY A 788 -7.36 -12.70 -24.50
N PRO A 789 -6.41 -12.16 -23.71
CA PRO A 789 -6.72 -11.37 -22.53
C PRO A 789 -7.29 -10.01 -22.89
N GLU A 790 -8.36 -9.62 -22.22
CA GLU A 790 -8.94 -8.28 -22.23
C GLU A 790 -8.90 -7.67 -20.83
N ALA A 791 -8.35 -6.49 -20.68
CA ALA A 791 -8.26 -5.85 -19.39
C ALA A 791 -8.70 -4.39 -19.40
N ARG A 792 -9.23 -3.94 -18.24
CA ARG A 792 -9.54 -2.55 -17.94
C ARG A 792 -8.81 -2.14 -16.68
N VAL A 793 -8.27 -0.93 -16.65
CA VAL A 793 -7.39 -0.48 -15.57
C VAL A 793 -7.64 0.96 -15.16
N PHE A 794 -7.26 1.23 -13.90
CA PHE A 794 -6.94 2.55 -13.37
C PHE A 794 -5.57 2.50 -12.69
N LEU A 795 -4.75 3.49 -12.94
CA LEU A 795 -3.73 3.94 -11.98
C LEU A 795 -4.18 5.32 -11.49
N THR A 796 -4.71 5.37 -10.28
CA THR A 796 -5.50 6.51 -9.76
C THR A 796 -4.73 7.83 -9.68
N TYR A 797 -3.40 7.79 -9.73
CA TYR A 797 -2.52 8.95 -9.57
C TYR A 797 -1.51 9.14 -10.73
N SER A 798 -1.63 8.41 -11.83
CA SER A 798 -0.75 8.39 -13.00
C SER A 798 0.65 7.77 -12.81
N ASN A 799 1.33 7.49 -13.91
CA ASN A 799 2.73 7.04 -13.91
C ASN A 799 3.71 8.17 -13.59
N THR A 800 3.44 9.38 -14.03
CA THR A 800 4.39 10.49 -13.98
C THR A 800 4.36 11.26 -12.65
N GLU A 801 5.52 11.77 -12.22
CA GLU A 801 5.67 12.78 -11.16
C GLU A 801 5.68 14.22 -11.69
N ASP A 802 5.74 14.41 -13.00
CA ASP A 802 5.70 15.75 -13.59
C ASP A 802 4.33 16.38 -13.40
N ARG A 803 4.24 17.35 -12.50
CA ARG A 803 3.01 18.11 -12.24
C ARG A 803 2.57 19.00 -13.39
N ALA A 804 3.43 19.21 -14.38
CA ALA A 804 3.08 19.93 -15.59
C ALA A 804 2.45 19.03 -16.66
N ASP A 805 2.61 17.71 -16.53
CA ASP A 805 1.95 16.73 -17.39
C ASP A 805 0.45 16.67 -17.06
N PRO A 806 -0.45 16.80 -18.04
CA PRO A 806 -1.90 16.68 -17.83
C PRO A 806 -2.30 15.36 -17.16
N ASN A 807 -1.64 14.25 -17.46
CA ASN A 807 -1.91 12.92 -16.88
C ASN A 807 -1.84 12.91 -15.37
N TYR A 808 -1.03 13.79 -14.75
CA TYR A 808 -0.90 13.91 -13.30
C TYR A 808 -2.24 14.19 -12.59
N VAL A 809 -3.14 14.92 -13.24
CA VAL A 809 -4.49 15.20 -12.72
C VAL A 809 -5.55 14.32 -13.37
N GLU A 810 -5.49 14.13 -14.68
CA GLU A 810 -6.49 13.41 -15.48
C GLU A 810 -6.69 11.97 -15.04
N ALA A 811 -5.63 11.27 -14.60
CA ALA A 811 -5.75 9.90 -14.06
C ALA A 811 -6.70 9.83 -12.86
N THR A 812 -6.60 10.79 -11.92
CA THR A 812 -7.48 10.88 -10.76
C THR A 812 -8.90 11.30 -11.16
N GLU A 813 -9.04 12.18 -12.17
CA GLU A 813 -10.35 12.60 -12.71
C GLU A 813 -11.06 11.45 -13.41
N ARG A 814 -10.35 10.60 -14.18
CA ARG A 814 -10.91 9.36 -14.77
C ARG A 814 -11.42 8.40 -13.70
N PHE A 815 -10.64 8.17 -12.65
CA PHE A 815 -11.08 7.35 -11.51
C PHE A 815 -12.33 7.94 -10.85
N SER A 816 -12.34 9.25 -10.60
CA SER A 816 -13.51 9.97 -10.05
C SER A 816 -14.77 9.78 -10.89
N ALA A 817 -14.61 9.76 -12.21
CA ALA A 817 -15.71 9.59 -13.18
C ALA A 817 -16.06 8.11 -13.45
N LYS A 818 -15.30 7.15 -12.88
CA LYS A 818 -15.39 5.70 -13.21
C LYS A 818 -15.15 5.40 -14.70
N GLU A 819 -14.32 6.20 -15.36
CA GLU A 819 -13.98 6.05 -16.77
C GLU A 819 -12.79 5.11 -16.94
N TRP A 820 -13.05 3.81 -17.03
CA TRP A 820 -12.05 2.78 -17.24
C TRP A 820 -11.23 3.02 -18.52
N ARG A 821 -9.93 2.75 -18.45
CA ARG A 821 -9.07 2.65 -19.62
C ARG A 821 -8.92 1.18 -20.02
N SER A 822 -9.15 0.88 -21.31
CA SER A 822 -8.82 -0.43 -21.86
C SER A 822 -7.31 -0.55 -22.02
N VAL A 823 -6.78 -1.75 -21.79
CA VAL A 823 -5.36 -2.04 -21.99
C VAL A 823 -5.10 -2.27 -23.49
N ALA A 824 -4.16 -1.54 -24.06
CA ALA A 824 -3.59 -1.86 -25.35
C ALA A 824 -2.61 -3.03 -25.16
N TRP A 825 -3.03 -4.23 -25.55
CA TRP A 825 -2.27 -5.47 -25.37
C TRP A 825 -1.51 -5.89 -26.62
N THR A 826 -2.18 -5.96 -27.74
CA THR A 826 -1.56 -6.36 -29.01
C THR A 826 -0.78 -5.23 -29.66
N ASP A 827 0.23 -5.56 -30.46
CA ASP A 827 0.98 -4.56 -31.24
C ASP A 827 0.07 -3.63 -32.06
N ALA A 828 -1.00 -4.16 -32.62
CA ALA A 828 -1.96 -3.36 -33.39
C ALA A 828 -2.71 -2.34 -32.53
N GLN A 829 -3.08 -2.70 -31.29
CA GLN A 829 -3.72 -1.78 -30.35
C GLN A 829 -2.73 -0.72 -29.87
N ILE A 830 -1.48 -1.14 -29.57
CA ILE A 830 -0.42 -0.22 -29.16
C ILE A 830 -0.12 0.78 -30.28
N ASP A 831 0.01 0.34 -31.54
CA ASP A 831 0.27 1.21 -32.69
C ASP A 831 -0.86 2.21 -32.96
N ASP A 832 -2.13 1.84 -32.63
CA ASP A 832 -3.28 2.74 -32.77
C ASP A 832 -3.33 3.82 -31.67
N GLU A 833 -2.76 3.56 -30.49
CA GLU A 833 -2.80 4.43 -29.30
C GLU A 833 -1.48 5.12 -29.00
N VAL A 834 -0.37 4.77 -29.65
CA VAL A 834 0.95 5.30 -29.36
C VAL A 834 1.01 6.80 -29.62
N VAL A 835 1.50 7.53 -28.60
CA VAL A 835 1.68 9.00 -28.66
C VAL A 835 3.15 9.40 -28.75
N ASP A 836 4.06 8.52 -28.29
CA ASP A 836 5.50 8.72 -28.37
C ASP A 836 6.23 7.39 -28.53
N THR A 837 7.37 7.43 -29.22
CA THR A 837 8.26 6.27 -29.40
C THR A 837 9.70 6.68 -29.22
N THR A 838 10.39 6.05 -28.29
CA THR A 838 11.80 6.27 -28.01
C THR A 838 12.57 4.95 -28.08
N THR A 839 13.67 4.92 -28.86
CA THR A 839 14.64 3.82 -28.79
C THR A 839 15.76 4.22 -27.85
N VAL A 840 15.94 3.46 -26.78
CA VAL A 840 16.96 3.71 -25.77
C VAL A 840 18.12 2.75 -25.91
N ARG A 841 19.36 3.25 -25.76
CA ARG A 841 20.60 2.49 -25.91
C ARG A 841 21.56 2.75 -24.77
N GLY A 842 22.12 1.65 -24.20
CA GLY A 842 23.09 1.70 -23.12
C GLY A 842 24.37 0.92 -23.34
#